data_19cb337ca4bf469b15f4186526881599
#
_entry.id   19cb337ca4bf469b15f4186526881599
#
_cell.length_a   1.000
_cell.length_b   1.000
_cell.length_c   1.000
_cell.angle_alpha   90.00
_cell.angle_beta   90.00
_cell.angle_gamma   90.00
#
_symmetry.space_group_name_H-M   'P 1'
#
loop_
_entity.id
_entity.type
_entity.pdbx_description
1 polymer ?
#
loop_
_entity_poly.entity_id
_entity_poly.type
_entity_poly.pdbx_seq_one_letter_code
_entity_poly.pdbx_strand_id
1 'polypeptide(L)'
;MAFQAVCLLVGVFVCSTYVKGSSQPQARVYLTFDELRETKTSEYFSLSQHPLDYRILLMDEDQDRMYVGSKDHILSLNINNISQEPLNVFWPASAIKVEECKMAGKDPTDQVFMIDSKCESGKGRCSFNPNVNTVSVMINEELFSGMYIDFMGTDAAIFRSLTKRNAVRTDQHNSKWLSEPMFVDAHVIPDGTDPNDAKVYFFFKEKLADNSRSTKQIHSMIARICPNDTGGLRSLVNKWTTFLKARLVCSVTDEDGPETHFDELEDVFLLEMDNPRTTLVYGIFTTSSSVFKGSAVCVYHFSDIQTVFNGPFAHKEGPNHQLISYQGRIPYPRPGTCPGGAFTPNMRTTKEFPDDVVTFIRNHPLMYNSIYPVHRRPLIVRIGTDYKYTKIAVDRVNAADGTYNVLFLGTDRGTVQKVVVLPTNSSARSELILEELEVFKNHAPITTMKISSKKQQLYVSSNEGLAQVSLHRCHIYGSACADCCLARDPYCAWDGHSCSRFYPTGKRRSRRQDVRHGNPLTQCRGFNLKAYRNAAEIVQYGVKNNTTFLECAPKSPQASIKWLLQKDKDRRKEVKLNERIIATSQGLLIRSVQDSDQGLYHCIATENSFKQTIAKINFKVLDSEMVAVVTDKWSPWTWAGSVRALPFHPKDIMGAFSHSEMQMINQYCKDTRQQHQQGEESQKMRGDYGKLKALINSRKSRNRRNQLPES
;
A
#
# COMPACT_ATOMS: atom_id res chain seq x y z
N MET A 1 -6.71 45.45 21.24
CA MET A 1 -7.18 44.58 20.16
C MET A 1 -6.28 44.58 18.94
N ALA A 2 -5.59 45.63 18.55
CA ALA A 2 -4.67 45.64 17.38
C ALA A 2 -3.36 44.88 17.61
N PHE A 3 -2.86 44.78 18.83
CA PHE A 3 -1.61 44.07 19.16
C PHE A 3 -1.76 42.53 19.14
N GLN A 4 -2.92 42.00 19.45
CA GLN A 4 -3.18 40.56 19.39
C GLN A 4 -3.37 40.05 17.92
N ALA A 5 -3.88 40.88 17.02
CA ALA A 5 -4.02 40.52 15.61
C ALA A 5 -2.68 40.47 14.87
N VAL A 6 -1.71 41.29 15.25
CA VAL A 6 -0.35 41.28 14.65
C VAL A 6 0.44 40.07 15.11
N CYS A 7 0.31 39.64 16.37
CA CYS A 7 0.96 38.41 16.86
C CYS A 7 0.37 37.13 16.23
N LEU A 8 -0.92 37.08 15.92
CA LEU A 8 -1.54 35.96 15.21
C LEU A 8 -1.10 35.89 13.74
N LEU A 9 -0.98 37.03 13.06
CA LEU A 9 -0.51 37.07 11.68
C LEU A 9 0.96 36.72 11.54
N VAL A 10 1.83 37.15 12.47
CA VAL A 10 3.26 36.79 12.49
C VAL A 10 3.44 35.33 12.87
N GLY A 11 2.61 34.79 13.79
CA GLY A 11 2.64 33.36 14.16
C GLY A 11 2.23 32.44 12.99
N VAL A 12 1.25 32.82 12.18
CA VAL A 12 0.84 32.08 10.98
C VAL A 12 1.90 32.15 9.88
N PHE A 13 2.57 33.29 9.72
CA PHE A 13 3.65 33.43 8.71
C PHE A 13 4.95 32.71 9.11
N VAL A 14 5.27 32.60 10.39
CA VAL A 14 6.45 31.87 10.87
C VAL A 14 6.21 30.34 10.84
N CYS A 15 4.96 29.88 11.08
CA CYS A 15 4.62 28.46 10.92
C CYS A 15 4.60 27.98 9.46
N SER A 16 4.35 28.87 8.49
CA SER A 16 4.32 28.45 7.07
C SER A 16 5.70 28.35 6.40
N THR A 17 6.77 28.79 7.06
CA THR A 17 8.13 28.73 6.51
C THR A 17 8.97 27.54 7.00
N TYR A 18 8.47 26.70 7.93
CA TYR A 18 9.20 25.55 8.48
C TYR A 18 8.62 24.17 8.20
N VAL A 19 7.62 24.06 7.34
CA VAL A 19 7.32 22.76 6.75
C VAL A 19 8.23 22.57 5.54
N LYS A 20 9.44 22.13 5.75
CA LYS A 20 10.15 21.33 4.75
C LYS A 20 9.25 20.12 4.50
N GLY A 21 8.43 20.18 3.47
CA GLY A 21 7.66 19.05 3.00
C GLY A 21 8.66 17.92 2.76
N SER A 22 8.69 16.94 3.63
CA SER A 22 9.34 15.67 3.37
C SER A 22 8.64 15.15 2.12
N SER A 23 9.31 15.19 0.98
CA SER A 23 8.78 14.62 -0.25
C SER A 23 8.51 13.15 0.04
N GLN A 24 7.25 12.74 -0.09
CA GLN A 24 6.89 11.33 0.09
C GLN A 24 7.73 10.48 -0.86
N PRO A 25 8.18 9.29 -0.44
CA PRO A 25 8.94 8.41 -1.30
C PRO A 25 8.09 8.03 -2.52
N GLN A 26 8.61 8.30 -3.70
CA GLN A 26 7.97 8.04 -4.97
C GLN A 26 8.42 6.69 -5.52
N ALA A 27 7.52 5.95 -6.13
CA ALA A 27 7.84 4.69 -6.81
C ALA A 27 8.81 4.93 -7.98
N ARG A 28 9.77 4.02 -8.16
CA ARG A 28 10.71 4.09 -9.30
C ARG A 28 9.97 3.92 -10.64
N VAL A 29 9.00 3.02 -10.66
CA VAL A 29 8.13 2.78 -11.80
C VAL A 29 6.68 2.82 -11.32
N TYR A 30 5.88 3.61 -11.98
CA TYR A 30 4.43 3.63 -11.83
C TYR A 30 3.82 3.11 -13.13
N LEU A 31 2.91 2.14 -13.03
CA LEU A 31 2.19 1.60 -14.18
C LEU A 31 0.68 1.74 -13.94
N THR A 32 0.01 2.42 -14.84
CA THR A 32 -1.45 2.43 -14.92
C THR A 32 -1.98 1.05 -15.27
N PHE A 33 -3.27 0.80 -15.07
CA PHE A 33 -3.90 -0.48 -15.37
C PHE A 33 -3.67 -0.93 -16.83
N ASP A 34 -3.78 -0.01 -17.79
CA ASP A 34 -3.59 -0.32 -19.21
C ASP A 34 -2.11 -0.60 -19.54
N GLU A 35 -1.19 0.21 -19.03
CA GLU A 35 0.26 -0.03 -19.17
C GLU A 35 0.70 -1.35 -18.55
N LEU A 36 0.16 -1.71 -17.36
CA LEU A 36 0.44 -2.99 -16.70
C LEU A 36 0.02 -4.17 -17.59
N ARG A 37 -1.13 -4.09 -18.24
CA ARG A 37 -1.60 -5.12 -19.18
C ARG A 37 -0.71 -5.23 -20.42
N GLU A 38 -0.23 -4.11 -20.95
CA GLU A 38 0.70 -4.10 -22.09
C GLU A 38 2.01 -4.83 -21.79
N THR A 39 2.45 -4.85 -20.52
CA THR A 39 3.63 -5.62 -20.11
C THR A 39 3.46 -7.14 -20.23
N LYS A 40 2.24 -7.66 -20.40
CA LYS A 40 1.89 -9.09 -20.39
C LYS A 40 2.34 -9.82 -19.12
N THR A 41 2.41 -9.12 -18.01
CA THR A 41 2.79 -9.66 -16.70
C THR A 41 1.63 -9.67 -15.70
N SER A 42 0.42 -9.39 -16.18
CA SER A 42 -0.81 -9.41 -15.39
C SER A 42 -1.95 -10.02 -16.18
N GLU A 43 -2.79 -10.77 -15.48
CA GLU A 43 -4.07 -11.30 -15.97
C GLU A 43 -5.19 -10.78 -15.06
N TYR A 44 -6.35 -10.57 -15.62
CA TYR A 44 -7.52 -10.07 -14.91
C TYR A 44 -8.72 -10.97 -15.15
N PHE A 45 -9.45 -11.30 -14.07
CA PHE A 45 -10.64 -12.11 -14.11
C PHE A 45 -11.80 -11.41 -13.38
N SER A 46 -12.95 -11.35 -14.03
CA SER A 46 -14.23 -10.97 -13.43
C SER A 46 -15.34 -11.82 -14.04
N LEU A 47 -16.22 -12.36 -13.19
CA LEU A 47 -17.33 -13.19 -13.65
C LEU A 47 -18.50 -12.38 -14.19
N SER A 48 -18.66 -11.13 -13.74
CA SER A 48 -19.79 -10.25 -14.06
C SER A 48 -19.33 -8.80 -14.21
N GLN A 49 -20.12 -8.01 -14.93
CA GLN A 49 -19.93 -6.55 -14.99
C GLN A 49 -20.35 -5.85 -13.68
N HIS A 50 -21.06 -6.54 -12.80
CA HIS A 50 -21.44 -6.03 -11.48
C HIS A 50 -20.48 -6.54 -10.41
N PRO A 51 -20.20 -5.74 -9.37
CA PRO A 51 -19.34 -6.15 -8.26
C PRO A 51 -19.90 -7.40 -7.55
N LEU A 52 -19.08 -8.45 -7.44
CA LEU A 52 -19.42 -9.72 -6.77
C LEU A 52 -18.68 -9.94 -5.45
N ASP A 53 -17.83 -8.98 -5.05
CA ASP A 53 -17.13 -9.00 -3.77
C ASP A 53 -16.28 -10.26 -3.53
N TYR A 54 -15.16 -10.36 -4.25
CA TYR A 54 -14.24 -11.49 -4.19
C TYR A 54 -13.36 -11.43 -2.94
N ARG A 55 -13.83 -11.93 -1.80
CA ARG A 55 -13.17 -11.77 -0.49
C ARG A 55 -12.32 -12.94 -0.07
N ILE A 56 -12.65 -14.15 -0.47
CA ILE A 56 -11.99 -15.37 0.01
C ILE A 56 -11.12 -15.93 -1.08
N LEU A 57 -9.83 -16.04 -0.84
CA LEU A 57 -8.87 -16.69 -1.72
C LEU A 57 -8.20 -17.84 -0.95
N LEU A 58 -8.47 -19.06 -1.34
CA LEU A 58 -7.81 -20.26 -0.83
C LEU A 58 -6.95 -20.87 -1.93
N MET A 59 -5.63 -20.88 -1.75
CA MET A 59 -4.68 -21.38 -2.72
C MET A 59 -4.33 -22.84 -2.44
N ASP A 60 -4.42 -23.68 -3.45
CA ASP A 60 -3.96 -25.04 -3.49
C ASP A 60 -2.87 -25.16 -4.56
N GLU A 61 -1.61 -24.97 -4.13
CA GLU A 61 -0.47 -25.00 -5.04
C GLU A 61 -0.12 -26.40 -5.54
N ASP A 62 -0.57 -27.45 -4.86
CA ASP A 62 -0.29 -28.83 -5.26
C ASP A 62 -1.18 -29.28 -6.41
N GLN A 63 -2.42 -28.77 -6.45
CA GLN A 63 -3.36 -29.02 -7.54
C GLN A 63 -3.40 -27.93 -8.59
N ASP A 64 -2.56 -26.91 -8.49
CA ASP A 64 -2.57 -25.71 -9.35
C ASP A 64 -3.93 -25.01 -9.40
N ARG A 65 -4.66 -24.97 -8.27
CA ARG A 65 -6.00 -24.38 -8.17
C ARG A 65 -6.05 -23.30 -7.09
N MET A 66 -6.89 -22.32 -7.32
CA MET A 66 -7.28 -21.29 -6.35
C MET A 66 -8.81 -21.30 -6.24
N TYR A 67 -9.31 -21.50 -5.04
CA TYR A 67 -10.73 -21.43 -4.74
C TYR A 67 -11.07 -20.03 -4.27
N VAL A 68 -12.10 -19.45 -4.89
CA VAL A 68 -12.51 -18.06 -4.65
C VAL A 68 -13.94 -18.03 -4.19
N GLY A 69 -14.18 -17.50 -3.01
CA GLY A 69 -15.52 -17.20 -2.50
C GLY A 69 -15.90 -15.78 -2.87
N SER A 70 -17.05 -15.66 -3.54
CA SER A 70 -17.68 -14.37 -3.86
C SER A 70 -19.18 -14.45 -3.62
N LYS A 71 -19.88 -13.35 -3.79
CA LYS A 71 -21.34 -13.30 -3.60
C LYS A 71 -22.04 -14.30 -4.53
N ASP A 72 -22.76 -15.25 -3.95
CA ASP A 72 -23.51 -16.32 -4.64
C ASP A 72 -22.66 -17.29 -5.49
N HIS A 73 -21.33 -17.20 -5.44
CA HIS A 73 -20.45 -18.00 -6.29
C HIS A 73 -19.27 -18.59 -5.52
N ILE A 74 -18.93 -19.81 -5.84
CA ILE A 74 -17.66 -20.45 -5.50
C ILE A 74 -16.95 -20.77 -6.83
N LEU A 75 -15.78 -20.16 -7.03
CA LEU A 75 -14.98 -20.34 -8.23
C LEU A 75 -13.79 -21.22 -7.95
N SER A 76 -13.39 -22.03 -8.93
CA SER A 76 -12.11 -22.72 -8.94
C SER A 76 -11.33 -22.28 -10.17
N LEU A 77 -10.23 -21.55 -9.96
CA LEU A 77 -9.40 -20.94 -10.99
C LEU A 77 -8.04 -21.66 -11.09
N ASN A 78 -7.45 -21.64 -12.28
CA ASN A 78 -6.09 -22.14 -12.48
C ASN A 78 -5.08 -21.08 -12.01
N ILE A 79 -4.19 -21.42 -11.05
CA ILE A 79 -3.18 -20.49 -10.53
C ILE A 79 -2.09 -20.11 -11.55
N ASN A 80 -1.92 -20.89 -12.62
CA ASN A 80 -0.97 -20.53 -13.68
C ASN A 80 -1.53 -19.42 -14.59
N ASN A 81 -2.86 -19.42 -14.82
CA ASN A 81 -3.58 -18.35 -15.50
C ASN A 81 -5.05 -18.33 -15.05
N ILE A 82 -5.41 -17.32 -14.27
CA ILE A 82 -6.75 -17.20 -13.67
C ILE A 82 -7.88 -17.00 -14.70
N SER A 83 -7.53 -16.59 -15.92
CA SER A 83 -8.51 -16.39 -17.01
C SER A 83 -8.86 -17.69 -17.75
N GLN A 84 -8.11 -18.78 -17.51
CA GLN A 84 -8.30 -20.06 -18.19
C GLN A 84 -9.21 -20.99 -17.40
N GLU A 85 -10.21 -21.54 -18.10
CA GLU A 85 -11.11 -22.60 -17.61
C GLU A 85 -11.63 -22.39 -16.18
N PRO A 86 -12.32 -21.28 -15.90
CA PRO A 86 -12.90 -21.07 -14.59
C PRO A 86 -14.04 -22.04 -14.38
N LEU A 87 -13.99 -22.81 -13.29
CA LEU A 87 -15.12 -23.59 -12.82
C LEU A 87 -15.93 -22.74 -11.85
N ASN A 88 -17.25 -22.70 -12.02
CA ASN A 88 -18.15 -21.88 -11.23
C ASN A 88 -19.30 -22.71 -10.66
N VAL A 89 -19.46 -22.67 -9.36
CA VAL A 89 -20.63 -23.17 -8.64
C VAL A 89 -21.48 -21.95 -8.29
N PHE A 90 -22.62 -21.81 -8.95
CA PHE A 90 -23.60 -20.77 -8.64
C PHE A 90 -24.56 -21.27 -7.59
N TRP A 91 -24.65 -20.59 -6.45
CA TRP A 91 -25.43 -20.99 -5.31
C TRP A 91 -26.20 -19.80 -4.70
N PRO A 92 -27.25 -19.33 -5.38
CA PRO A 92 -28.04 -18.19 -4.93
C PRO A 92 -28.96 -18.55 -3.75
N ALA A 93 -29.30 -17.55 -2.94
CA ALA A 93 -30.33 -17.68 -1.92
C ALA A 93 -31.69 -18.01 -2.55
N SER A 94 -32.48 -18.82 -1.87
CA SER A 94 -33.90 -19.03 -2.27
C SER A 94 -34.69 -17.73 -2.09
N ALA A 95 -35.72 -17.52 -2.94
CA ALA A 95 -36.58 -16.33 -2.88
C ALA A 95 -37.20 -16.11 -1.48
N ILE A 96 -37.57 -17.18 -0.79
CA ILE A 96 -38.10 -17.13 0.57
C ILE A 96 -37.06 -16.57 1.55
N LYS A 97 -35.82 -17.03 1.46
CA LYS A 97 -34.72 -16.53 2.34
C LYS A 97 -34.38 -15.08 2.06
N VAL A 98 -34.41 -14.67 0.79
CA VAL A 98 -34.24 -13.27 0.39
C VAL A 98 -35.28 -12.37 1.06
N GLU A 99 -36.55 -12.78 1.05
CA GLU A 99 -37.63 -12.02 1.68
C GLU A 99 -37.52 -12.01 3.21
N GLU A 100 -37.16 -13.13 3.84
CA GLU A 100 -36.91 -13.21 5.28
C GLU A 100 -35.78 -12.22 5.69
N CYS A 101 -34.69 -12.16 4.93
CA CYS A 101 -33.58 -11.21 5.19
C CYS A 101 -34.03 -9.76 5.03
N LYS A 102 -34.81 -9.44 3.98
CA LYS A 102 -35.34 -8.07 3.79
C LYS A 102 -36.27 -7.66 4.94
N MET A 103 -37.19 -8.55 5.36
CA MET A 103 -38.08 -8.27 6.49
C MET A 103 -37.31 -8.08 7.80
N ALA A 104 -36.18 -8.76 7.97
CA ALA A 104 -35.29 -8.60 9.12
C ALA A 104 -34.37 -7.36 9.03
N GLY A 105 -34.50 -6.55 7.97
CA GLY A 105 -33.63 -5.38 7.76
C GLY A 105 -32.17 -5.74 7.43
N LYS A 106 -31.94 -6.97 6.95
CA LYS A 106 -30.62 -7.48 6.54
C LYS A 106 -30.47 -7.43 5.02
N ASP A 107 -29.21 -7.47 4.56
CA ASP A 107 -28.95 -7.62 3.14
C ASP A 107 -29.52 -8.95 2.65
N PRO A 108 -30.35 -8.97 1.59
CA PRO A 108 -30.95 -10.20 1.04
C PRO A 108 -29.92 -11.20 0.50
N THR A 109 -28.65 -10.84 0.49
CA THR A 109 -27.53 -11.69 0.10
C THR A 109 -26.82 -12.37 1.27
N ASP A 110 -27.27 -12.11 2.51
CA ASP A 110 -26.82 -12.83 3.71
C ASP A 110 -27.36 -14.26 3.69
N GLN A 111 -26.56 -15.23 3.22
CA GLN A 111 -27.04 -16.59 2.96
C GLN A 111 -26.67 -17.61 4.04
N VAL A 112 -27.60 -18.57 4.23
CA VAL A 112 -27.34 -19.83 4.93
C VAL A 112 -27.10 -20.93 3.89
N PHE A 113 -25.91 -21.49 3.83
CA PHE A 113 -25.56 -22.58 2.94
C PHE A 113 -26.16 -23.91 3.45
N MET A 114 -26.80 -24.68 2.56
CA MET A 114 -27.25 -26.05 2.82
C MET A 114 -26.44 -27.01 1.94
N ILE A 115 -25.64 -27.88 2.54
CA ILE A 115 -24.90 -28.94 1.86
C ILE A 115 -25.59 -30.26 2.16
N ASP A 116 -26.03 -30.93 1.13
CA ASP A 116 -26.77 -32.22 1.18
C ASP A 116 -28.09 -32.23 1.98
N SER A 117 -28.80 -33.35 1.94
CA SER A 117 -30.10 -33.57 2.61
C SER A 117 -30.03 -33.49 4.15
N LYS A 118 -28.86 -33.29 4.74
CA LYS A 118 -28.65 -33.09 6.18
C LYS A 118 -28.31 -31.64 6.46
N CYS A 119 -29.26 -30.92 7.07
CA CYS A 119 -28.99 -29.59 7.59
C CYS A 119 -28.09 -29.69 8.83
N GLU A 120 -26.87 -29.21 8.74
CA GLU A 120 -26.01 -29.00 9.90
C GLU A 120 -26.03 -27.53 10.33
N SER A 121 -25.89 -27.30 11.64
CA SER A 121 -25.84 -25.93 12.16
C SER A 121 -24.62 -25.17 11.61
N GLY A 122 -24.83 -24.01 10.97
CA GLY A 122 -23.79 -23.10 10.53
C GLY A 122 -23.11 -22.32 11.66
N LYS A 123 -23.57 -22.50 12.90
CA LYS A 123 -23.04 -21.79 14.07
C LYS A 123 -21.55 -22.07 14.27
N GLY A 124 -20.74 -21.01 14.28
CA GLY A 124 -19.27 -21.11 14.38
C GLY A 124 -18.58 -21.57 13.09
N ARG A 125 -19.30 -21.73 11.98
CA ARG A 125 -18.77 -22.07 10.65
C ARG A 125 -18.95 -20.93 9.66
N CYS A 126 -20.12 -20.29 9.66
CA CYS A 126 -20.47 -19.19 8.78
C CYS A 126 -21.01 -18.01 9.61
N SER A 127 -20.63 -16.81 9.26
CA SER A 127 -21.19 -15.58 9.83
C SER A 127 -22.60 -15.35 9.28
N PHE A 128 -23.51 -14.84 10.11
CA PHE A 128 -24.81 -14.37 9.66
C PHE A 128 -24.74 -13.06 8.88
N ASN A 129 -23.68 -12.28 9.06
CA ASN A 129 -23.45 -11.04 8.35
C ASN A 129 -22.13 -11.10 7.59
N PRO A 130 -22.14 -11.21 6.24
CA PRO A 130 -20.94 -11.29 5.43
C PRO A 130 -20.12 -10.00 5.42
N ASN A 131 -20.69 -8.87 5.85
CA ASN A 131 -19.99 -7.60 5.95
C ASN A 131 -19.11 -7.51 7.20
N VAL A 132 -19.22 -8.46 8.13
CA VAL A 132 -18.36 -8.56 9.31
C VAL A 132 -17.25 -9.55 9.04
N ASN A 133 -16.02 -9.13 9.22
CA ASN A 133 -14.86 -9.99 8.98
C ASN A 133 -14.91 -11.24 9.86
N THR A 134 -14.77 -12.38 9.20
CA THR A 134 -14.63 -13.69 9.81
C THR A 134 -13.26 -14.26 9.45
N VAL A 135 -12.59 -14.85 10.42
CA VAL A 135 -11.32 -15.53 10.21
C VAL A 135 -11.45 -16.99 10.58
N SER A 136 -10.75 -17.85 9.86
CA SER A 136 -10.76 -19.28 10.15
C SER A 136 -9.48 -19.97 9.73
N VAL A 137 -9.17 -21.04 10.45
CA VAL A 137 -8.07 -21.96 10.13
C VAL A 137 -8.50 -23.40 10.40
N MET A 138 -8.11 -24.34 9.54
CA MET A 138 -8.42 -25.76 9.65
C MET A 138 -7.19 -26.50 10.19
N ILE A 139 -7.39 -27.35 11.20
CA ILE A 139 -6.38 -28.21 11.77
C ILE A 139 -7.00 -29.59 11.98
N ASN A 140 -6.44 -30.64 11.36
CA ASN A 140 -6.90 -32.03 11.54
C ASN A 140 -8.42 -32.20 11.42
N GLU A 141 -9.02 -31.61 10.39
CA GLU A 141 -10.47 -31.62 10.13
C GLU A 141 -11.32 -30.83 11.16
N GLU A 142 -10.71 -30.08 12.07
CA GLU A 142 -11.39 -29.19 13.00
C GLU A 142 -11.25 -27.74 12.53
N LEU A 143 -12.38 -27.01 12.48
CA LEU A 143 -12.42 -25.61 12.08
C LEU A 143 -12.34 -24.71 13.31
N PHE A 144 -11.33 -23.88 13.36
CA PHE A 144 -11.17 -22.81 14.35
C PHE A 144 -11.52 -21.48 13.71
N SER A 145 -12.47 -20.76 14.27
CA SER A 145 -12.99 -19.52 13.69
C SER A 145 -13.11 -18.41 14.72
N GLY A 146 -12.85 -17.16 14.27
CA GLY A 146 -13.17 -15.95 15.00
C GLY A 146 -14.29 -15.21 14.27
N MET A 147 -15.47 -15.08 14.88
CA MET A 147 -16.66 -14.52 14.23
C MET A 147 -17.73 -14.10 15.24
N TYR A 148 -18.76 -13.43 14.75
CA TYR A 148 -20.03 -13.28 15.45
C TYR A 148 -20.93 -14.46 15.11
N ILE A 149 -21.39 -15.19 16.13
CA ILE A 149 -22.09 -16.48 15.98
C ILE A 149 -23.60 -16.40 16.13
N ASP A 150 -24.13 -15.21 16.36
CA ASP A 150 -25.57 -14.94 16.49
C ASP A 150 -26.06 -14.03 15.36
N PHE A 151 -27.36 -14.10 15.10
CA PHE A 151 -28.02 -13.29 14.07
C PHE A 151 -27.94 -11.78 14.36
N MET A 152 -28.01 -11.38 15.65
CA MET A 152 -27.98 -9.98 16.05
C MET A 152 -26.58 -9.35 15.99
N GLY A 153 -25.52 -10.17 15.83
CA GLY A 153 -24.14 -9.70 15.81
C GLY A 153 -23.67 -9.18 17.18
N THR A 154 -24.12 -9.79 18.26
CA THR A 154 -23.77 -9.39 19.65
C THR A 154 -22.87 -10.42 20.33
N ASP A 155 -22.87 -11.66 19.87
CA ASP A 155 -22.13 -12.78 20.47
C ASP A 155 -20.89 -13.12 19.63
N ALA A 156 -19.80 -12.38 19.85
CA ALA A 156 -18.50 -12.67 19.24
C ALA A 156 -17.81 -13.85 19.95
N ALA A 157 -17.22 -14.75 19.18
CA ALA A 157 -16.50 -15.90 19.72
C ALA A 157 -15.31 -16.33 18.88
N ILE A 158 -14.28 -16.83 19.57
CA ILE A 158 -13.33 -17.77 19.02
C ILE A 158 -13.89 -19.17 19.26
N PHE A 159 -14.16 -19.90 18.19
CA PHE A 159 -14.99 -21.09 18.20
C PHE A 159 -14.28 -22.26 17.50
N ARG A 160 -14.37 -23.49 18.07
CA ARG A 160 -13.99 -24.72 17.39
C ARG A 160 -15.22 -25.51 17.02
N SER A 161 -15.35 -25.84 15.73
CA SER A 161 -16.47 -26.59 15.15
C SER A 161 -15.94 -27.71 14.24
N LEU A 162 -16.82 -28.41 13.51
CA LEU A 162 -16.48 -29.53 12.62
C LEU A 162 -15.64 -30.60 13.32
N THR A 163 -16.03 -31.00 14.51
CA THR A 163 -15.26 -31.95 15.31
C THR A 163 -16.12 -33.13 15.74
N LYS A 164 -15.52 -34.29 15.88
CA LYS A 164 -16.11 -35.45 16.56
C LYS A 164 -16.23 -35.22 18.08
N ARG A 165 -15.56 -34.16 18.59
CA ARG A 165 -15.59 -33.73 19.98
C ARG A 165 -16.63 -32.61 20.18
N ASN A 166 -16.92 -32.27 21.43
CA ASN A 166 -17.77 -31.13 21.74
C ASN A 166 -17.18 -29.82 21.24
N ALA A 167 -18.02 -28.94 20.72
CA ALA A 167 -17.62 -27.59 20.36
C ALA A 167 -17.11 -26.83 21.59
N VAL A 168 -16.06 -26.01 21.39
CA VAL A 168 -15.46 -25.18 22.45
C VAL A 168 -15.39 -23.74 21.98
N ARG A 169 -15.67 -22.78 22.87
CA ARG A 169 -15.72 -21.37 22.54
C ARG A 169 -15.18 -20.47 23.67
N THR A 170 -14.97 -19.20 23.38
CA THR A 170 -14.73 -18.17 24.39
C THR A 170 -15.96 -17.96 25.29
N ASP A 171 -15.74 -17.44 26.52
CA ASP A 171 -16.81 -17.19 27.49
C ASP A 171 -17.76 -16.09 26.97
N GLN A 172 -19.05 -16.40 26.96
CA GLN A 172 -20.09 -15.56 26.34
C GLN A 172 -20.29 -14.27 27.11
N HIS A 173 -20.45 -13.14 26.39
CA HIS A 173 -20.68 -11.81 26.95
C HIS A 173 -19.64 -11.37 28.00
N ASN A 174 -18.45 -11.95 27.98
CA ASN A 174 -17.36 -11.60 28.87
C ASN A 174 -16.39 -10.62 28.17
N SER A 175 -16.54 -9.34 28.45
CA SER A 175 -15.70 -8.27 27.86
C SER A 175 -14.23 -8.34 28.26
N LYS A 176 -13.88 -9.08 29.33
CA LYS A 176 -12.48 -9.36 29.66
C LYS A 176 -11.82 -10.24 28.58
N TRP A 177 -12.60 -11.13 27.98
CA TRP A 177 -12.13 -12.04 26.94
C TRP A 177 -12.16 -11.36 25.56
N LEU A 178 -13.35 -10.91 25.12
CA LEU A 178 -13.56 -10.24 23.85
C LEU A 178 -14.47 -9.03 24.04
N SER A 179 -14.04 -7.85 23.60
CA SER A 179 -14.81 -6.61 23.71
C SER A 179 -15.07 -6.01 22.33
N GLU A 180 -16.24 -6.32 21.73
CA GLU A 180 -16.62 -5.90 20.38
C GLU A 180 -15.47 -6.16 19.35
N PRO A 181 -14.96 -7.41 19.24
CA PRO A 181 -13.79 -7.68 18.41
C PRO A 181 -14.08 -7.56 16.92
N MET A 182 -13.09 -7.09 16.17
CA MET A 182 -13.06 -7.15 14.72
C MET A 182 -11.88 -8.05 14.34
N PHE A 183 -12.18 -9.26 13.87
CA PHE A 183 -11.14 -10.25 13.53
C PHE A 183 -10.44 -9.86 12.24
N VAL A 184 -9.12 -10.10 12.18
CA VAL A 184 -8.25 -9.74 11.06
C VAL A 184 -7.67 -10.97 10.40
N ASP A 185 -7.05 -11.89 11.18
CA ASP A 185 -6.47 -13.11 10.64
C ASP A 185 -6.33 -14.19 11.73
N ALA A 186 -6.09 -15.45 11.32
CA ALA A 186 -5.84 -16.57 12.21
C ALA A 186 -4.77 -17.52 11.63
N HIS A 187 -3.83 -17.93 12.47
CA HIS A 187 -2.71 -18.79 12.06
C HIS A 187 -2.40 -19.86 13.10
N VAL A 188 -1.96 -21.01 12.61
CA VAL A 188 -1.38 -22.08 13.44
C VAL A 188 0.13 -21.90 13.44
N ILE A 189 0.72 -21.72 14.62
CA ILE A 189 2.16 -21.54 14.73
C ILE A 189 2.70 -22.55 15.74
N PRO A 190 3.65 -23.41 15.35
CA PRO A 190 4.33 -24.32 16.27
C PRO A 190 5.10 -23.52 17.33
N ASP A 191 4.94 -23.88 18.60
CA ASP A 191 5.63 -23.20 19.70
C ASP A 191 7.02 -23.82 20.01
N GLY A 192 7.28 -24.98 19.39
CA GLY A 192 8.51 -25.75 19.54
C GLY A 192 8.59 -26.92 18.54
N THR A 193 9.33 -27.95 18.89
CA THR A 193 9.47 -29.19 18.10
C THR A 193 8.39 -30.23 18.40
N ASP A 194 7.65 -30.07 19.51
CA ASP A 194 6.56 -30.96 19.88
C ASP A 194 5.26 -30.51 19.15
N PRO A 195 4.64 -31.39 18.35
CA PRO A 195 3.36 -31.06 17.67
C PRO A 195 2.22 -30.70 18.63
N ASN A 196 2.25 -31.20 19.89
CA ASN A 196 1.24 -30.90 20.90
C ASN A 196 1.38 -29.48 21.48
N ASP A 197 2.50 -28.81 21.26
CA ASP A 197 2.71 -27.45 21.69
C ASP A 197 2.31 -26.40 20.61
N ALA A 198 1.83 -26.85 19.44
CA ALA A 198 1.29 -25.93 18.44
C ALA A 198 0.08 -25.17 18.99
N LYS A 199 -0.01 -23.90 18.67
CA LYS A 199 -1.08 -23.00 19.13
C LYS A 199 -1.76 -22.33 17.97
N VAL A 200 -3.03 -21.96 18.14
CA VAL A 200 -3.79 -21.13 17.21
C VAL A 200 -3.75 -19.70 17.71
N TYR A 201 -3.30 -18.81 16.86
CA TYR A 201 -3.23 -17.37 17.12
C TYR A 201 -4.28 -16.67 16.31
N PHE A 202 -5.06 -15.78 16.98
CA PHE A 202 -6.08 -14.93 16.37
C PHE A 202 -5.64 -13.48 16.50
N PHE A 203 -5.59 -12.77 15.39
CA PHE A 203 -5.29 -11.35 15.30
C PHE A 203 -6.61 -10.59 15.14
N PHE A 204 -6.82 -9.58 15.96
CA PHE A 204 -8.06 -8.79 15.96
C PHE A 204 -7.83 -7.42 16.55
N LYS A 205 -8.77 -6.52 16.34
CA LYS A 205 -8.87 -5.24 17.05
C LYS A 205 -10.12 -5.24 17.90
N GLU A 206 -10.05 -4.67 19.11
CA GLU A 206 -11.18 -4.60 20.04
C GLU A 206 -11.35 -3.20 20.61
N LYS A 207 -12.60 -2.86 20.96
CA LYS A 207 -12.90 -1.58 21.61
C LYS A 207 -12.67 -1.70 23.10
N LEU A 208 -11.94 -0.75 23.68
CA LEU A 208 -11.77 -0.67 25.13
C LEU A 208 -13.04 -0.10 25.75
N ALA A 209 -13.62 -0.83 26.70
CA ALA A 209 -14.70 -0.32 27.54
C ALA A 209 -14.09 0.56 28.62
N ASP A 210 -13.81 1.83 28.31
CA ASP A 210 -13.47 2.84 29.30
C ASP A 210 -14.69 3.74 29.55
N ASN A 211 -15.27 3.65 30.73
CA ASN A 211 -16.45 4.42 31.12
C ASN A 211 -16.17 5.92 31.30
N SER A 212 -14.91 6.34 31.20
CA SER A 212 -14.50 7.73 31.54
C SER A 212 -14.30 8.64 30.31
N ARG A 213 -14.25 8.09 29.08
CA ARG A 213 -14.01 8.88 27.87
C ARG A 213 -15.11 8.68 26.83
N SER A 214 -15.56 9.78 26.22
CA SER A 214 -16.61 9.77 25.18
C SER A 214 -16.16 9.11 23.86
N THR A 215 -14.87 8.84 23.67
CA THR A 215 -14.31 8.16 22.49
C THR A 215 -13.83 6.76 22.88
N LYS A 216 -14.47 5.73 22.32
CA LYS A 216 -14.03 4.34 22.48
C LYS A 216 -12.67 4.16 21.82
N GLN A 217 -11.65 3.88 22.62
CA GLN A 217 -10.30 3.61 22.14
C GLN A 217 -10.24 2.18 21.56
N ILE A 218 -9.62 2.04 20.39
CA ILE A 218 -9.39 0.74 19.74
C ILE A 218 -7.99 0.24 20.10
N HIS A 219 -7.87 -1.06 20.40
CA HIS A 219 -6.58 -1.72 20.60
C HIS A 219 -6.43 -2.90 19.64
N SER A 220 -5.27 -3.02 19.04
CA SER A 220 -4.87 -4.21 18.28
C SER A 220 -4.40 -5.30 19.22
N MET A 221 -4.93 -6.51 19.05
CA MET A 221 -4.76 -7.62 19.95
C MET A 221 -4.33 -8.89 19.21
N ILE A 222 -3.64 -9.76 19.93
CA ILE A 222 -3.40 -11.14 19.54
C ILE A 222 -3.87 -12.05 20.67
N ALA A 223 -4.66 -13.08 20.34
CA ALA A 223 -5.03 -14.13 21.28
C ALA A 223 -4.45 -15.46 20.86
N ARG A 224 -4.25 -16.36 21.80
CA ARG A 224 -3.82 -17.74 21.55
C ARG A 224 -4.68 -18.74 22.30
N ILE A 225 -4.84 -19.92 21.71
CA ILE A 225 -5.51 -21.09 22.29
C ILE A 225 -4.75 -22.35 21.92
N CYS A 226 -4.94 -23.42 22.71
CA CYS A 226 -4.43 -24.75 22.39
C CYS A 226 -5.44 -25.53 21.55
N PRO A 227 -5.06 -26.12 20.40
CA PRO A 227 -6.01 -26.89 19.56
C PRO A 227 -6.63 -28.10 20.28
N ASN A 228 -5.91 -28.69 21.21
CA ASN A 228 -6.34 -29.88 21.97
C ASN A 228 -7.14 -29.55 23.25
N ASP A 229 -7.46 -28.27 23.50
CA ASP A 229 -8.31 -27.84 24.62
C ASP A 229 -9.75 -28.36 24.46
N THR A 230 -10.27 -29.04 25.48
CA THR A 230 -11.61 -29.63 25.49
C THR A 230 -12.57 -28.93 26.47
N GLY A 231 -12.13 -27.80 27.03
CA GLY A 231 -12.83 -27.09 28.10
C GLY A 231 -12.55 -27.69 29.47
N GLY A 232 -13.06 -27.01 30.49
CA GLY A 232 -12.92 -27.45 31.87
C GLY A 232 -13.94 -28.52 32.29
N LEU A 233 -13.69 -29.15 33.43
CA LEU A 233 -14.57 -30.20 33.97
C LEU A 233 -15.78 -29.61 34.72
N ARG A 234 -15.53 -28.66 35.64
CA ARG A 234 -16.58 -28.03 36.50
C ARG A 234 -16.85 -26.58 36.13
N SER A 235 -15.79 -25.84 35.85
CA SER A 235 -15.85 -24.45 35.36
C SER A 235 -15.37 -24.40 33.92
N LEU A 236 -15.81 -23.41 33.13
CA LEU A 236 -15.51 -23.28 31.70
C LEU A 236 -15.87 -24.54 30.88
N VAL A 237 -16.94 -25.24 31.23
CA VAL A 237 -17.44 -26.39 30.48
C VAL A 237 -17.77 -25.97 29.05
N ASN A 238 -17.19 -26.64 28.03
CA ASN A 238 -17.28 -26.30 26.62
C ASN A 238 -16.75 -24.88 26.28
N LYS A 239 -15.87 -24.36 27.13
CA LYS A 239 -15.22 -23.07 26.94
C LYS A 239 -13.71 -23.24 27.03
N TRP A 240 -12.96 -22.38 26.32
CA TRP A 240 -11.49 -22.43 26.34
C TRP A 240 -10.97 -22.28 27.77
N THR A 241 -10.03 -23.15 28.14
CA THR A 241 -9.28 -23.07 29.41
C THR A 241 -7.84 -22.62 29.20
N THR A 242 -7.44 -22.40 27.96
CA THR A 242 -6.08 -21.99 27.56
C THR A 242 -6.03 -20.64 26.88
N PHE A 243 -7.18 -19.93 26.76
CA PHE A 243 -7.27 -18.65 26.11
C PHE A 243 -6.46 -17.56 26.83
N LEU A 244 -5.53 -16.95 26.11
CA LEU A 244 -4.79 -15.76 26.55
C LEU A 244 -4.77 -14.73 25.42
N LYS A 245 -4.71 -13.42 25.77
CA LYS A 245 -4.52 -12.35 24.81
C LYS A 245 -3.48 -11.33 25.26
N ALA A 246 -2.86 -10.64 24.30
CA ALA A 246 -1.89 -9.58 24.52
C ALA A 246 -2.10 -8.43 23.53
N ARG A 247 -1.70 -7.22 23.92
CA ARG A 247 -1.78 -6.05 23.04
C ARG A 247 -0.60 -6.02 22.07
N LEU A 248 -0.88 -5.75 20.77
CA LEU A 248 0.09 -5.38 19.75
C LEU A 248 0.21 -3.86 19.68
N VAL A 249 1.43 -3.34 19.71
CA VAL A 249 1.70 -1.90 19.63
C VAL A 249 2.42 -1.60 18.33
N CYS A 250 1.95 -0.62 17.57
CA CYS A 250 2.65 -0.03 16.43
C CYS A 250 2.59 1.48 16.60
N SER A 251 3.72 2.10 16.92
CA SER A 251 3.81 3.51 17.29
C SER A 251 5.09 4.16 16.82
N VAL A 252 5.06 5.47 16.66
CA VAL A 252 6.21 6.33 16.39
C VAL A 252 6.41 7.21 17.59
N THR A 253 7.62 7.20 18.14
CA THR A 253 8.07 8.14 19.18
C THR A 253 8.95 9.19 18.53
N ASP A 254 8.62 10.46 18.70
CA ASP A 254 9.53 11.56 18.40
C ASP A 254 10.46 11.79 19.60
N GLU A 255 11.69 12.26 19.36
CA GLU A 255 12.72 12.39 20.43
C GLU A 255 12.24 13.20 21.64
N ASP A 256 11.34 14.18 21.44
CA ASP A 256 10.77 15.05 22.51
C ASP A 256 9.23 15.12 22.46
N GLY A 257 8.55 14.27 21.72
CA GLY A 257 7.10 14.33 21.50
C GLY A 257 6.30 13.17 22.10
N PRO A 258 4.96 13.29 22.15
CA PRO A 258 4.10 12.20 22.57
C PRO A 258 4.13 11.04 21.56
N GLU A 259 4.09 9.82 22.08
CA GLU A 259 4.00 8.61 21.26
C GLU A 259 2.72 8.61 20.40
N THR A 260 2.88 8.53 19.08
CA THR A 260 1.77 8.44 18.13
C THR A 260 1.50 7.00 17.78
N HIS A 261 0.30 6.51 18.12
CA HIS A 261 -0.12 5.14 17.90
C HIS A 261 -0.89 4.97 16.59
N PHE A 262 -0.63 3.84 15.92
CA PHE A 262 -1.45 3.29 14.84
C PHE A 262 -2.24 2.13 15.47
N ASP A 263 -3.46 2.39 15.90
CA ASP A 263 -4.20 1.49 16.78
C ASP A 263 -5.02 0.42 16.06
N GLU A 264 -5.28 0.59 14.75
CA GLU A 264 -6.13 -0.29 13.99
C GLU A 264 -5.32 -1.25 13.12
N LEU A 265 -5.26 -2.52 13.51
CA LEU A 265 -4.69 -3.60 12.72
C LEU A 265 -5.60 -3.90 11.52
N GLU A 266 -5.08 -3.84 10.29
CA GLU A 266 -5.84 -4.06 9.06
C GLU A 266 -5.51 -5.40 8.39
N ASP A 267 -4.26 -5.87 8.51
CA ASP A 267 -3.82 -7.13 7.91
C ASP A 267 -2.58 -7.68 8.59
N VAL A 268 -2.37 -9.00 8.49
CA VAL A 268 -1.21 -9.70 9.04
C VAL A 268 -0.64 -10.65 7.98
N PHE A 269 0.68 -10.75 7.94
CA PHE A 269 1.38 -11.74 7.13
C PHE A 269 2.48 -12.42 7.94
N LEU A 270 2.48 -13.73 7.95
CA LEU A 270 3.54 -14.53 8.56
C LEU A 270 4.58 -14.91 7.52
N LEU A 271 5.81 -14.49 7.74
CA LEU A 271 6.95 -14.95 6.97
C LEU A 271 7.60 -16.11 7.75
N GLU A 272 7.22 -17.33 7.37
CA GLU A 272 7.77 -18.52 7.96
C GLU A 272 9.25 -18.67 7.60
N MET A 273 10.04 -19.11 8.55
CA MET A 273 11.47 -19.34 8.44
C MET A 273 11.76 -20.80 8.76
N ASP A 274 12.92 -21.30 8.34
CA ASP A 274 13.35 -22.67 8.63
C ASP A 274 13.31 -23.02 10.14
N ASN A 275 13.52 -22.01 10.98
CA ASN A 275 13.33 -22.13 12.42
C ASN A 275 12.08 -21.34 12.84
N PRO A 276 11.04 -21.98 13.42
CA PRO A 276 9.81 -21.31 13.86
C PRO A 276 10.05 -20.13 14.79
N ARG A 277 11.10 -20.15 15.61
CA ARG A 277 11.44 -19.04 16.52
C ARG A 277 11.90 -17.77 15.80
N THR A 278 12.36 -17.89 14.56
CA THR A 278 12.80 -16.76 13.73
C THR A 278 11.70 -16.25 12.78
N THR A 279 10.50 -16.84 12.84
CA THR A 279 9.33 -16.37 12.08
C THR A 279 9.06 -14.90 12.37
N LEU A 280 8.80 -14.16 11.31
CA LEU A 280 8.46 -12.73 11.37
C LEU A 280 6.96 -12.54 11.13
N VAL A 281 6.36 -11.72 11.97
CA VAL A 281 4.97 -11.31 11.84
C VAL A 281 4.94 -9.86 11.35
N TYR A 282 4.44 -9.64 10.15
CA TYR A 282 4.22 -8.32 9.56
C TYR A 282 2.77 -7.91 9.81
N GLY A 283 2.54 -6.68 10.24
CA GLY A 283 1.20 -6.14 10.42
C GLY A 283 1.08 -4.77 9.76
N ILE A 284 -0.06 -4.54 9.09
CA ILE A 284 -0.49 -3.22 8.66
C ILE A 284 -1.37 -2.61 9.74
N PHE A 285 -1.05 -1.39 10.10
CA PHE A 285 -1.81 -0.62 11.09
C PHE A 285 -2.21 0.72 10.49
N THR A 286 -3.40 1.19 10.86
CA THR A 286 -3.89 2.52 10.48
C THR A 286 -4.29 3.33 11.72
N THR A 287 -4.43 4.62 11.53
CA THR A 287 -4.91 5.50 12.60
C THR A 287 -6.43 5.48 12.67
N SER A 288 -7.00 5.44 13.88
CA SER A 288 -8.45 5.56 14.11
C SER A 288 -8.96 6.99 13.97
N SER A 289 -8.08 7.98 13.96
CA SER A 289 -8.42 9.40 13.85
C SER A 289 -8.83 9.80 12.44
N SER A 290 -9.95 10.51 12.31
CA SER A 290 -10.37 11.13 11.04
C SER A 290 -9.52 12.34 10.65
N VAL A 291 -8.87 12.97 11.62
CA VAL A 291 -8.04 14.18 11.43
C VAL A 291 -6.64 13.82 10.98
N PHE A 292 -6.07 12.78 11.57
CA PHE A 292 -4.73 12.29 11.24
C PHE A 292 -4.83 10.95 10.51
N LYS A 293 -4.67 10.99 9.17
CA LYS A 293 -4.69 9.80 8.34
C LYS A 293 -3.27 9.27 8.18
N GLY A 294 -3.05 8.03 8.59
CA GLY A 294 -1.76 7.38 8.45
C GLY A 294 -1.89 5.87 8.37
N SER A 295 -0.88 5.25 7.76
CA SER A 295 -0.67 3.80 7.72
C SER A 295 0.76 3.48 8.12
N ALA A 296 0.96 2.38 8.82
CA ALA A 296 2.27 1.89 9.21
C ALA A 296 2.38 0.38 9.00
N VAL A 297 3.58 -0.08 8.66
CA VAL A 297 3.93 -1.49 8.66
C VAL A 297 4.84 -1.76 9.84
N CYS A 298 4.38 -2.57 10.79
CA CYS A 298 5.18 -3.03 11.92
C CYS A 298 5.58 -4.50 11.76
N VAL A 299 6.76 -4.85 12.25
CA VAL A 299 7.33 -6.22 12.17
C VAL A 299 7.66 -6.69 13.57
N TYR A 300 7.25 -7.90 13.91
CA TYR A 300 7.48 -8.52 15.22
C TYR A 300 8.22 -9.83 15.05
N HIS A 301 9.16 -10.11 15.95
CA HIS A 301 9.69 -11.46 16.08
C HIS A 301 8.68 -12.34 16.83
N PHE A 302 8.43 -13.53 16.31
CA PHE A 302 7.51 -14.44 16.97
C PHE A 302 8.02 -14.86 18.37
N SER A 303 9.33 -14.94 18.57
CA SER A 303 9.94 -15.14 19.88
C SER A 303 9.57 -14.09 20.92
N ASP A 304 9.38 -12.83 20.51
CA ASP A 304 8.98 -11.76 21.42
C ASP A 304 7.51 -11.90 21.80
N ILE A 305 6.66 -12.33 20.84
CA ILE A 305 5.26 -12.69 21.11
C ILE A 305 5.19 -13.80 22.14
N GLN A 306 5.96 -14.89 21.97
CA GLN A 306 6.05 -15.99 22.93
C GLN A 306 6.52 -15.51 24.30
N THR A 307 7.51 -14.63 24.35
CA THR A 307 8.04 -14.06 25.61
C THR A 307 6.97 -13.30 26.37
N VAL A 308 6.15 -12.51 25.68
CA VAL A 308 5.04 -11.78 26.33
C VAL A 308 4.01 -12.75 26.89
N PHE A 309 3.62 -13.78 26.17
CA PHE A 309 2.66 -14.77 26.66
C PHE A 309 3.21 -15.65 27.80
N ASN A 310 4.51 -15.71 27.96
CA ASN A 310 5.17 -16.36 29.11
C ASN A 310 5.52 -15.37 30.22
N GLY A 311 5.19 -14.09 30.06
CA GLY A 311 5.42 -13.00 31.01
C GLY A 311 4.30 -12.84 32.05
N PRO A 312 4.26 -11.73 32.78
CA PRO A 312 3.26 -11.47 33.84
C PRO A 312 1.84 -11.32 33.27
N PHE A 313 0.85 -11.75 34.07
CA PHE A 313 -0.56 -11.52 33.79
C PHE A 313 -0.98 -10.13 34.19
N ALA A 314 -1.99 -9.58 33.52
CA ALA A 314 -2.58 -8.30 33.87
C ALA A 314 -3.66 -8.45 34.94
N HIS A 315 -3.73 -7.46 35.82
CA HIS A 315 -4.79 -7.30 36.84
C HIS A 315 -5.30 -5.87 36.82
N LYS A 316 -6.61 -5.68 36.99
CA LYS A 316 -7.22 -4.35 37.13
C LYS A 316 -7.45 -4.07 38.60
N GLU A 317 -6.84 -3.01 39.11
CA GLU A 317 -6.90 -2.62 40.53
C GLU A 317 -7.57 -1.25 40.70
N GLY A 318 -8.27 -1.12 41.81
CA GLY A 318 -8.87 0.14 42.27
C GLY A 318 -10.08 0.60 41.44
N PRO A 319 -10.71 1.73 41.87
CA PRO A 319 -11.91 2.27 41.21
C PRO A 319 -11.65 2.78 39.80
N ASN A 320 -10.40 3.16 39.48
CA ASN A 320 -10.01 3.62 38.14
C ASN A 320 -9.62 2.51 37.20
N HIS A 321 -9.75 1.22 37.60
CA HIS A 321 -9.40 0.05 36.81
C HIS A 321 -7.99 0.10 36.21
N GLN A 322 -7.01 0.64 36.96
CA GLN A 322 -5.63 0.71 36.49
C GLN A 322 -5.07 -0.70 36.22
N LEU A 323 -4.44 -0.85 35.08
CA LEU A 323 -3.83 -2.11 34.66
C LEU A 323 -2.46 -2.24 35.33
N ILE A 324 -2.30 -3.25 36.16
CA ILE A 324 -1.05 -3.57 36.88
C ILE A 324 -0.65 -5.02 36.60
N SER A 325 0.61 -5.36 36.90
CA SER A 325 1.07 -6.75 36.87
C SER A 325 0.48 -7.50 38.06
N TYR A 326 -0.09 -8.69 37.81
CA TYR A 326 -0.61 -9.55 38.90
C TYR A 326 0.51 -10.01 39.82
N GLN A 327 0.38 -9.70 41.11
CA GLN A 327 1.39 -10.00 42.12
C GLN A 327 1.07 -11.26 42.95
N GLY A 328 -0.10 -11.87 42.76
CA GLY A 328 -0.50 -13.06 43.48
C GLY A 328 0.21 -14.35 42.99
N ARG A 329 -0.08 -15.46 43.67
CA ARG A 329 0.43 -16.78 43.28
C ARG A 329 -0.19 -17.20 41.96
N ILE A 330 0.66 -17.57 41.00
CA ILE A 330 0.25 -18.18 39.72
C ILE A 330 0.09 -19.70 39.96
N PRO A 331 -1.09 -20.28 39.63
CA PRO A 331 -1.30 -21.72 39.81
C PRO A 331 -0.45 -22.57 38.81
N TYR A 332 -0.29 -23.86 39.15
CA TYR A 332 0.40 -24.84 38.32
C TYR A 332 -0.57 -25.90 37.82
N PRO A 333 -0.51 -26.32 36.55
CA PRO A 333 0.36 -25.82 35.48
C PRO A 333 0.07 -24.35 35.17
N ARG A 334 1.08 -23.65 34.63
CA ARG A 334 0.92 -22.23 34.27
C ARG A 334 -0.30 -22.05 33.36
N PRO A 335 -1.23 -21.12 33.69
CA PRO A 335 -2.39 -20.86 32.85
C PRO A 335 -2.02 -20.54 31.41
N GLY A 336 -2.73 -21.17 30.43
CA GLY A 336 -2.43 -21.05 29.01
C GLY A 336 -1.43 -22.09 28.48
N THR A 337 -1.00 -23.07 29.28
CA THR A 337 -0.22 -24.24 28.84
C THR A 337 -1.13 -25.25 28.15
N CYS A 338 -0.64 -25.91 27.09
CA CYS A 338 -1.39 -26.92 26.37
C CYS A 338 -1.29 -28.31 27.06
N PRO A 339 -2.40 -29.06 27.16
CA PRO A 339 -2.36 -30.40 27.73
C PRO A 339 -1.57 -31.36 26.81
N GLY A 340 -0.81 -32.28 27.43
CA GLY A 340 0.03 -33.26 26.70
C GLY A 340 1.30 -32.70 26.09
N GLY A 341 1.57 -31.42 26.24
CA GLY A 341 2.81 -30.78 25.78
C GLY A 341 3.96 -30.95 26.75
N ALA A 342 5.11 -30.35 26.41
CA ALA A 342 6.38 -30.52 27.14
C ALA A 342 6.28 -30.15 28.64
N PHE A 343 5.39 -29.20 29.00
CA PHE A 343 5.21 -28.74 30.38
C PHE A 343 4.11 -29.50 31.16
N THR A 344 3.28 -30.29 30.50
CA THR A 344 2.18 -31.05 31.08
C THR A 344 2.08 -32.48 30.47
N PRO A 345 3.15 -33.25 30.42
CA PRO A 345 3.15 -34.55 29.72
C PRO A 345 2.18 -35.57 30.34
N ASN A 346 1.89 -35.43 31.64
CA ASN A 346 0.98 -36.33 32.38
C ASN A 346 -0.50 -35.90 32.32
N MET A 347 -0.83 -34.70 31.79
CA MET A 347 -2.20 -34.19 31.66
C MET A 347 -2.64 -34.32 30.21
N ARG A 348 -3.46 -35.33 29.90
CA ARG A 348 -3.87 -35.60 28.51
C ARG A 348 -4.96 -34.68 28.00
N THR A 349 -5.77 -34.11 28.91
CA THR A 349 -6.85 -33.23 28.56
C THR A 349 -6.93 -32.04 29.52
N THR A 350 -7.52 -30.95 29.09
CA THR A 350 -7.74 -29.77 29.94
C THR A 350 -8.75 -29.99 31.08
N LYS A 351 -9.52 -31.09 31.03
CA LYS A 351 -10.41 -31.50 32.13
C LYS A 351 -9.63 -31.99 33.36
N GLU A 352 -8.37 -32.34 33.20
CA GLU A 352 -7.45 -32.75 34.27
C GLU A 352 -6.77 -31.55 34.93
N PHE A 353 -6.96 -30.35 34.40
CA PHE A 353 -6.40 -29.13 35.00
C PHE A 353 -7.08 -28.82 36.34
N PRO A 354 -6.31 -28.41 37.36
CA PRO A 354 -6.83 -28.00 38.64
C PRO A 354 -7.83 -26.86 38.52
N ASP A 355 -8.84 -26.81 39.38
CA ASP A 355 -9.90 -25.79 39.37
C ASP A 355 -9.36 -24.36 39.55
N ASP A 356 -8.24 -24.19 40.27
CA ASP A 356 -7.58 -22.90 40.45
C ASP A 356 -6.96 -22.38 39.13
N VAL A 357 -6.38 -23.25 38.30
CA VAL A 357 -5.88 -22.89 36.96
C VAL A 357 -7.01 -22.42 36.06
N VAL A 358 -8.12 -23.15 36.05
CA VAL A 358 -9.30 -22.83 35.24
C VAL A 358 -9.96 -21.52 35.69
N THR A 359 -10.07 -21.31 37.02
CA THR A 359 -10.59 -20.07 37.61
C THR A 359 -9.67 -18.88 37.34
N PHE A 360 -8.36 -19.09 37.36
CA PHE A 360 -7.38 -18.07 37.06
C PHE A 360 -7.52 -17.54 35.63
N ILE A 361 -7.58 -18.43 34.63
CA ILE A 361 -7.78 -18.05 33.20
C ILE A 361 -9.05 -17.26 32.99
N ARG A 362 -10.16 -17.68 33.64
CA ARG A 362 -11.44 -16.97 33.53
C ARG A 362 -11.32 -15.49 33.93
N ASN A 363 -10.48 -15.19 34.94
CA ASN A 363 -10.36 -13.87 35.53
C ASN A 363 -9.19 -13.04 34.94
N HIS A 364 -8.12 -13.68 34.46
CA HIS A 364 -6.89 -13.05 34.00
C HIS A 364 -6.46 -13.54 32.59
N PRO A 365 -7.28 -13.32 31.56
CA PRO A 365 -6.94 -13.75 30.19
C PRO A 365 -5.95 -12.81 29.49
N LEU A 366 -5.70 -11.62 30.04
CA LEU A 366 -4.86 -10.58 29.45
C LEU A 366 -3.44 -10.64 30.02
N MET A 367 -2.45 -10.55 29.14
CA MET A 367 -1.04 -10.36 29.52
C MET A 367 -0.77 -8.90 29.88
N TYR A 368 0.11 -8.66 30.85
CA TYR A 368 0.45 -7.31 31.30
C TYR A 368 1.31 -6.56 30.29
N ASN A 369 2.33 -7.22 29.75
CA ASN A 369 3.23 -6.63 28.78
C ASN A 369 2.58 -6.56 27.40
N SER A 370 2.81 -5.44 26.71
CA SER A 370 2.47 -5.31 25.27
C SER A 370 3.60 -5.85 24.41
N ILE A 371 3.24 -6.26 23.18
CA ILE A 371 4.17 -6.74 22.15
C ILE A 371 4.56 -5.53 21.30
N TYR A 372 5.86 -5.22 21.26
CA TYR A 372 6.41 -4.10 20.52
C TYR A 372 7.09 -4.61 19.21
N PRO A 373 7.10 -3.79 18.16
CA PRO A 373 7.77 -4.13 16.93
C PRO A 373 9.30 -4.15 17.10
N VAL A 374 9.98 -4.81 16.16
CA VAL A 374 11.44 -4.84 16.08
C VAL A 374 11.99 -3.41 16.08
N HIS A 375 12.96 -3.14 16.96
CA HIS A 375 13.52 -1.81 17.22
C HIS A 375 12.50 -0.77 17.77
N ARG A 376 11.36 -1.20 18.28
CA ARG A 376 10.31 -0.35 18.86
C ARG A 376 9.82 0.76 17.93
N ARG A 377 9.85 0.54 16.62
CA ARG A 377 9.38 1.49 15.62
C ARG A 377 8.83 0.76 14.38
N PRO A 378 7.94 1.38 13.62
CA PRO A 378 7.47 0.84 12.36
C PRO A 378 8.61 0.67 11.34
N LEU A 379 8.44 -0.29 10.44
CA LEU A 379 9.31 -0.50 9.29
C LEU A 379 9.07 0.55 8.21
N ILE A 380 7.80 0.87 7.97
CA ILE A 380 7.31 1.85 6.98
C ILE A 380 6.24 2.70 7.66
N VAL A 381 6.24 4.00 7.37
CA VAL A 381 5.22 4.95 7.83
C VAL A 381 4.75 5.80 6.65
N ARG A 382 3.44 5.98 6.52
CA ARG A 382 2.79 6.89 5.56
C ARG A 382 1.85 7.81 6.30
N ILE A 383 2.03 9.10 6.14
CA ILE A 383 1.24 10.13 6.80
C ILE A 383 0.79 11.14 5.74
N GLY A 384 -0.48 11.52 5.76
CA GLY A 384 -1.02 12.50 4.82
C GLY A 384 -1.06 12.04 3.36
N THR A 385 -1.04 10.72 3.12
CA THR A 385 -1.28 10.15 1.79
C THR A 385 -2.78 10.17 1.47
N ASP A 386 -3.10 10.17 0.19
CA ASP A 386 -4.46 10.03 -0.32
C ASP A 386 -4.97 8.58 -0.30
N TYR A 387 -4.10 7.63 0.08
CA TYR A 387 -4.40 6.21 0.22
C TYR A 387 -4.05 5.69 1.62
N LYS A 388 -4.63 4.54 1.97
CA LYS A 388 -4.28 3.71 3.13
C LYS A 388 -3.84 2.33 2.67
N TYR A 389 -2.89 1.73 3.38
CA TYR A 389 -2.56 0.32 3.18
C TYR A 389 -3.67 -0.57 3.75
N THR A 390 -4.07 -1.59 2.99
CA THR A 390 -5.14 -2.53 3.36
C THR A 390 -4.65 -3.96 3.49
N LYS A 391 -3.69 -4.38 2.65
CA LYS A 391 -3.21 -5.76 2.58
C LYS A 391 -1.70 -5.83 2.40
N ILE A 392 -1.09 -6.90 2.94
CA ILE A 392 0.35 -7.15 2.87
C ILE A 392 0.63 -8.58 2.45
N ALA A 393 1.61 -8.75 1.55
CA ALA A 393 2.27 -10.01 1.30
C ALA A 393 3.79 -9.78 1.28
N VAL A 394 4.56 -10.75 1.72
CA VAL A 394 6.03 -10.64 1.78
C VAL A 394 6.66 -11.85 1.12
N ASP A 395 7.64 -11.62 0.25
CA ASP A 395 8.45 -12.67 -0.35
C ASP A 395 9.92 -12.55 0.08
N ARG A 396 10.54 -13.69 0.40
CA ARG A 396 11.95 -13.74 0.76
C ARG A 396 12.79 -14.12 -0.45
N VAL A 397 13.51 -13.15 -0.99
CA VAL A 397 14.22 -13.26 -2.26
C VAL A 397 15.72 -13.36 -2.04
N ASN A 398 16.34 -14.39 -2.60
CA ASN A 398 17.79 -14.55 -2.63
C ASN A 398 18.37 -13.80 -3.82
N ALA A 399 19.11 -12.74 -3.55
CA ALA A 399 19.85 -11.94 -4.53
C ALA A 399 21.34 -12.31 -4.56
N ALA A 400 22.11 -11.70 -5.46
CA ALA A 400 23.54 -11.99 -5.59
C ALA A 400 24.37 -11.55 -4.38
N ASP A 401 23.92 -10.52 -3.67
CA ASP A 401 24.59 -9.85 -2.55
C ASP A 401 23.92 -10.08 -1.19
N GLY A 402 22.87 -10.90 -1.13
CA GLY A 402 22.18 -11.23 0.12
C GLY A 402 20.74 -11.68 -0.07
N THR A 403 20.04 -11.85 1.04
CA THR A 403 18.61 -12.19 1.07
C THR A 403 17.82 -10.96 1.49
N TYR A 404 16.72 -10.67 0.77
CA TYR A 404 15.88 -9.49 0.96
C TYR A 404 14.42 -9.89 1.14
N ASN A 405 13.74 -9.24 2.07
CA ASN A 405 12.29 -9.35 2.20
C ASN A 405 11.66 -8.25 1.34
N VAL A 406 10.93 -8.66 0.31
CA VAL A 406 10.20 -7.79 -0.60
C VAL A 406 8.76 -7.73 -0.15
N LEU A 407 8.26 -6.53 0.14
CA LEU A 407 6.91 -6.29 0.59
C LEU A 407 6.04 -5.88 -0.60
N PHE A 408 4.87 -6.49 -0.69
CA PHE A 408 3.80 -6.09 -1.59
C PHE A 408 2.68 -5.51 -0.72
N LEU A 409 2.40 -4.23 -0.89
CA LEU A 409 1.46 -3.47 -0.06
C LEU A 409 0.27 -3.05 -0.92
N GLY A 410 -0.89 -3.59 -0.63
CA GLY A 410 -2.16 -3.23 -1.26
C GLY A 410 -2.77 -1.99 -0.62
N THR A 411 -3.46 -1.18 -1.41
CA THR A 411 -4.08 0.07 -0.96
C THR A 411 -5.60 0.05 -1.13
N ASP A 412 -6.26 0.98 -0.47
CA ASP A 412 -7.69 1.28 -0.67
C ASP A 412 -7.99 2.00 -2.00
N ARG A 413 -6.95 2.28 -2.81
CA ARG A 413 -7.04 2.87 -4.16
C ARG A 413 -6.80 1.87 -5.28
N GLY A 414 -6.76 0.56 -4.98
CA GLY A 414 -6.57 -0.47 -5.99
C GLY A 414 -5.15 -0.53 -6.55
N THR A 415 -4.16 0.01 -5.84
CA THR A 415 -2.75 -0.07 -6.22
C THR A 415 -2.00 -1.06 -5.35
N VAL A 416 -0.96 -1.66 -5.92
CA VAL A 416 0.01 -2.50 -5.20
C VAL A 416 1.37 -1.85 -5.30
N GLN A 417 1.99 -1.56 -4.15
CA GLN A 417 3.36 -1.07 -4.06
C GLN A 417 4.31 -2.23 -3.76
N LYS A 418 5.37 -2.38 -4.55
CA LYS A 418 6.48 -3.30 -4.31
C LYS A 418 7.62 -2.56 -3.62
N VAL A 419 7.91 -2.91 -2.38
CA VAL A 419 8.82 -2.18 -1.51
C VAL A 419 9.94 -3.07 -1.00
N VAL A 420 11.16 -2.55 -0.99
CA VAL A 420 12.33 -3.17 -0.34
C VAL A 420 12.87 -2.22 0.71
N VAL A 421 13.11 -2.73 1.92
CA VAL A 421 13.74 -1.97 3.00
C VAL A 421 15.17 -2.41 3.17
N LEU A 422 16.10 -1.51 2.95
CA LEU A 422 17.53 -1.80 2.94
C LEU A 422 18.18 -1.35 4.25
N PRO A 423 19.09 -2.15 4.81
CA PRO A 423 19.89 -1.73 5.95
C PRO A 423 20.84 -0.60 5.52
N THR A 424 20.85 0.51 6.27
CA THR A 424 21.82 1.58 6.11
C THR A 424 22.81 1.58 7.27
N ASN A 425 23.99 2.19 7.08
CA ASN A 425 25.01 2.34 8.14
C ASN A 425 24.57 3.33 9.25
N SER A 426 23.52 4.12 9.02
CA SER A 426 22.87 4.98 10.00
C SER A 426 21.67 4.26 10.63
N SER A 427 21.20 4.74 11.76
CA SER A 427 19.95 4.27 12.40
C SER A 427 18.71 4.40 11.49
N ALA A 428 18.81 5.18 10.40
CA ALA A 428 17.78 5.30 9.38
C ALA A 428 17.83 4.11 8.40
N ARG A 429 16.69 3.48 8.11
CA ARG A 429 16.55 2.49 7.03
C ARG A 429 16.25 3.21 5.73
N SER A 430 16.82 2.72 4.62
CA SER A 430 16.46 3.22 3.29
C SER A 430 15.32 2.38 2.72
N GLU A 431 14.22 3.03 2.48
CA GLU A 431 13.04 2.44 1.85
C GLU A 431 13.05 2.74 0.35
N LEU A 432 12.85 1.72 -0.47
CA LEU A 432 12.77 1.82 -1.92
C LEU A 432 11.42 1.28 -2.39
N ILE A 433 10.58 2.14 -2.96
CA ILE A 433 9.40 1.72 -3.71
C ILE A 433 9.87 1.42 -5.13
N LEU A 434 9.94 0.14 -5.49
CA LEU A 434 10.41 -0.31 -6.80
C LEU A 434 9.35 -0.11 -7.87
N GLU A 435 8.14 -0.54 -7.56
CA GLU A 435 6.99 -0.48 -8.46
C GLU A 435 5.75 -0.04 -7.71
N GLU A 436 4.88 0.71 -8.37
CA GLU A 436 3.50 0.97 -7.96
C GLU A 436 2.59 0.66 -9.15
N LEU A 437 1.66 -0.26 -8.96
CA LEU A 437 0.87 -0.88 -10.01
C LEU A 437 -0.61 -0.63 -9.76
N GLU A 438 -1.32 -0.02 -10.71
CA GLU A 438 -2.78 -0.01 -10.70
C GLU A 438 -3.29 -1.36 -11.18
N VAL A 439 -3.76 -2.18 -10.23
CA VAL A 439 -4.23 -3.54 -10.54
C VAL A 439 -5.71 -3.60 -10.90
N PHE A 440 -6.48 -2.53 -10.60
CA PHE A 440 -7.89 -2.40 -10.93
C PHE A 440 -8.18 -1.05 -11.58
N LYS A 441 -8.99 -1.06 -12.64
CA LYS A 441 -9.27 0.12 -13.46
C LYS A 441 -10.00 1.24 -12.72
N ASN A 442 -10.90 0.91 -11.80
CA ASN A 442 -11.77 1.88 -11.11
C ASN A 442 -11.26 2.22 -9.70
N HIS A 443 -9.98 2.00 -9.42
CA HIS A 443 -9.39 2.23 -8.10
C HIS A 443 -10.11 1.51 -6.94
N ALA A 444 -10.62 0.30 -7.22
CA ALA A 444 -11.35 -0.50 -6.24
C ALA A 444 -10.43 -0.96 -5.10
N PRO A 445 -10.84 -0.81 -3.83
CA PRO A 445 -10.02 -1.19 -2.69
C PRO A 445 -9.57 -2.66 -2.74
N ILE A 446 -8.31 -2.91 -2.43
CA ILE A 446 -7.78 -4.27 -2.34
C ILE A 446 -8.29 -4.91 -1.05
N THR A 447 -9.04 -6.02 -1.20
CA THR A 447 -9.69 -6.74 -0.10
C THR A 447 -8.91 -7.96 0.36
N THR A 448 -8.23 -8.66 -0.56
CA THR A 448 -7.40 -9.82 -0.23
C THR A 448 -6.18 -9.88 -1.13
N MET A 449 -5.06 -10.34 -0.58
CA MET A 449 -3.83 -10.64 -1.33
C MET A 449 -3.28 -12.00 -0.91
N LYS A 450 -2.88 -12.81 -1.90
CA LYS A 450 -2.14 -14.08 -1.68
C LYS A 450 -0.94 -14.13 -2.60
N ILE A 451 0.17 -14.62 -2.09
CA ILE A 451 1.43 -14.73 -2.84
C ILE A 451 1.81 -16.19 -3.01
N SER A 452 2.25 -16.55 -4.21
CA SER A 452 2.93 -17.82 -4.50
C SER A 452 4.37 -17.53 -4.89
N SER A 453 5.28 -17.74 -3.95
CA SER A 453 6.73 -17.64 -4.22
C SER A 453 7.18 -18.75 -5.19
N LYS A 454 6.54 -19.93 -5.17
CA LYS A 454 6.80 -21.03 -6.09
C LYS A 454 6.46 -20.69 -7.54
N LYS A 455 5.27 -20.08 -7.77
CA LYS A 455 4.81 -19.65 -9.09
C LYS A 455 5.29 -18.26 -9.47
N GLN A 456 5.85 -17.50 -8.54
CA GLN A 456 6.28 -16.10 -8.71
C GLN A 456 5.11 -15.18 -9.12
N GLN A 457 3.97 -15.38 -8.49
CA GLN A 457 2.73 -14.67 -8.75
C GLN A 457 2.13 -14.09 -7.48
N LEU A 458 1.52 -12.93 -7.60
CA LEU A 458 0.67 -12.28 -6.62
C LEU A 458 -0.77 -12.33 -7.12
N TYR A 459 -1.68 -12.77 -6.29
CA TYR A 459 -3.12 -12.78 -6.55
C TYR A 459 -3.78 -11.72 -5.68
N VAL A 460 -4.49 -10.82 -6.30
CA VAL A 460 -5.09 -9.64 -5.67
C VAL A 460 -6.57 -9.63 -5.98
N SER A 461 -7.41 -9.40 -4.97
CA SER A 461 -8.86 -9.30 -5.17
C SER A 461 -9.41 -7.94 -4.72
N SER A 462 -10.53 -7.59 -5.31
CA SER A 462 -11.36 -6.45 -4.96
C SER A 462 -12.83 -6.85 -5.07
N ASN A 463 -13.75 -5.92 -4.89
CA ASN A 463 -15.16 -6.14 -5.20
C ASN A 463 -15.44 -6.28 -6.72
N GLU A 464 -14.52 -5.84 -7.59
CA GLU A 464 -14.70 -5.87 -9.06
C GLU A 464 -14.20 -7.14 -9.71
N GLY A 465 -13.20 -7.81 -9.12
CA GLY A 465 -12.58 -8.99 -9.71
C GLY A 465 -11.29 -9.40 -9.04
N LEU A 466 -10.55 -10.23 -9.77
CA LEU A 466 -9.23 -10.73 -9.40
C LEU A 466 -8.18 -10.28 -10.42
N ALA A 467 -7.00 -9.96 -9.92
CA ALA A 467 -5.80 -9.75 -10.73
C ALA A 467 -4.72 -10.75 -10.31
N GLN A 468 -4.10 -11.37 -11.30
CA GLN A 468 -2.88 -12.16 -11.15
C GLN A 468 -1.74 -11.30 -11.68
N VAL A 469 -0.71 -11.08 -10.87
CA VAL A 469 0.38 -10.17 -11.19
C VAL A 469 1.72 -10.85 -10.94
N SER A 470 2.62 -10.84 -11.92
CA SER A 470 3.97 -11.38 -11.74
C SER A 470 4.73 -10.60 -10.66
N LEU A 471 5.54 -11.28 -9.82
CA LEU A 471 6.35 -10.64 -8.79
C LEU A 471 7.50 -9.81 -9.37
N HIS A 472 7.82 -9.97 -10.66
CA HIS A 472 8.92 -9.27 -11.32
C HIS A 472 8.59 -8.87 -12.76
N ARG A 473 9.11 -7.71 -13.20
CA ARG A 473 9.02 -7.13 -14.56
C ARG A 473 10.34 -6.52 -14.97
N CYS A 474 11.41 -7.29 -14.94
CA CYS A 474 12.78 -6.77 -15.06
C CYS A 474 13.01 -5.94 -16.33
N HIS A 475 12.31 -6.24 -17.43
CA HIS A 475 12.44 -5.53 -18.70
C HIS A 475 12.04 -4.05 -18.65
N ILE A 476 11.20 -3.66 -17.67
CA ILE A 476 10.75 -2.26 -17.54
C ILE A 476 11.84 -1.32 -17.00
N TYR A 477 12.88 -1.86 -16.37
CA TYR A 477 13.94 -1.04 -15.77
C TYR A 477 14.92 -0.45 -16.80
N GLY A 478 14.77 -0.81 -18.08
CA GLY A 478 15.56 -0.25 -19.16
C GLY A 478 16.48 -1.27 -19.85
N SER A 479 17.08 -0.81 -20.96
CA SER A 479 17.91 -1.64 -21.86
C SER A 479 19.40 -1.55 -21.57
N ALA A 480 19.81 -0.90 -20.47
CA ALA A 480 21.23 -0.73 -20.13
C ALA A 480 21.57 -1.41 -18.81
N CYS A 481 22.82 -1.90 -18.71
CA CYS A 481 23.33 -2.51 -17.47
C CYS A 481 23.20 -1.55 -16.27
N ALA A 482 23.46 -0.26 -16.45
CA ALA A 482 23.37 0.72 -15.39
C ALA A 482 21.94 0.88 -14.88
N ASP A 483 20.96 0.93 -15.77
CA ASP A 483 19.54 1.08 -15.41
C ASP A 483 19.06 -0.14 -14.58
N CYS A 484 19.46 -1.36 -15.00
CA CYS A 484 19.15 -2.59 -14.29
C CYS A 484 19.79 -2.64 -12.89
N CYS A 485 21.05 -2.25 -12.75
CA CYS A 485 21.74 -2.24 -11.45
C CYS A 485 21.16 -1.17 -10.50
N LEU A 486 20.83 0.02 -11.04
CA LEU A 486 20.23 1.10 -10.27
C LEU A 486 18.80 0.78 -9.82
N ALA A 487 18.09 -0.16 -10.50
CA ALA A 487 16.76 -0.60 -10.08
C ALA A 487 16.78 -1.22 -8.69
N ARG A 488 17.86 -1.90 -8.31
CA ARG A 488 18.04 -2.55 -7.00
C ARG A 488 16.91 -3.54 -6.66
N ASP A 489 16.26 -4.09 -7.71
CA ASP A 489 15.23 -5.10 -7.56
C ASP A 489 15.86 -6.46 -7.28
N PRO A 490 15.57 -7.12 -6.13
CA PRO A 490 16.16 -8.41 -5.78
C PRO A 490 15.84 -9.53 -6.79
N TYR A 491 14.74 -9.42 -7.52
CA TYR A 491 14.36 -10.39 -8.55
C TYR A 491 15.13 -10.24 -9.86
N CYS A 492 15.82 -9.09 -10.09
CA CYS A 492 16.32 -8.71 -11.40
C CYS A 492 17.82 -8.54 -11.44
N ALA A 493 18.45 -9.01 -12.53
CA ALA A 493 19.88 -8.85 -12.76
C ALA A 493 20.16 -8.61 -14.24
N TRP A 494 21.25 -7.91 -14.52
CA TRP A 494 21.76 -7.76 -15.88
C TRP A 494 22.49 -9.04 -16.31
N ASP A 495 22.05 -9.66 -17.42
CA ASP A 495 22.57 -10.93 -17.93
C ASP A 495 23.68 -10.78 -19.00
N GLY A 496 24.00 -9.55 -19.37
CA GLY A 496 24.95 -9.19 -20.44
C GLY A 496 24.26 -8.54 -21.63
N HIS A 497 22.96 -8.76 -21.83
CA HIS A 497 22.16 -8.25 -22.95
C HIS A 497 20.95 -7.45 -22.48
N SER A 498 20.27 -7.91 -21.42
CA SER A 498 19.05 -7.30 -20.92
C SER A 498 18.94 -7.40 -19.39
N CYS A 499 18.05 -6.60 -18.81
CA CYS A 499 17.62 -6.77 -17.43
C CYS A 499 16.63 -7.94 -17.38
N SER A 500 17.01 -9.03 -16.72
CA SER A 500 16.26 -10.28 -16.70
C SER A 500 16.15 -10.85 -15.28
N ARG A 501 15.31 -11.85 -15.11
CA ARG A 501 15.14 -12.50 -13.80
C ARG A 501 16.45 -13.09 -13.29
N PHE A 502 16.76 -12.85 -12.03
CA PHE A 502 17.88 -13.46 -11.32
C PHE A 502 17.54 -14.87 -10.85
N TYR A 503 18.43 -15.82 -11.12
CA TYR A 503 18.35 -17.18 -10.62
C TYR A 503 19.59 -17.49 -9.77
N PRO A 504 19.44 -17.82 -8.48
CA PRO A 504 20.59 -18.07 -7.59
C PRO A 504 21.53 -19.19 -8.07
N THR A 505 20.97 -20.20 -8.78
CA THR A 505 21.69 -21.35 -9.32
C THR A 505 22.38 -21.08 -10.65
N GLY A 506 22.14 -19.91 -11.27
CA GLY A 506 22.75 -19.54 -12.54
C GLY A 506 24.25 -19.27 -12.45
N LYS A 507 25.00 -19.47 -13.58
CA LYS A 507 26.42 -19.19 -13.62
C LYS A 507 26.71 -17.73 -13.23
N ARG A 508 27.34 -17.52 -12.07
CA ARG A 508 27.63 -16.22 -11.45
C ARG A 508 28.35 -15.22 -12.37
N ARG A 509 29.11 -15.70 -13.38
CA ARG A 509 29.97 -14.85 -14.23
C ARG A 509 29.23 -13.93 -15.19
N SER A 510 28.00 -14.22 -15.53
CA SER A 510 27.22 -13.44 -16.50
C SER A 510 26.19 -12.51 -15.88
N ARG A 511 25.86 -12.65 -14.61
CA ARG A 511 24.79 -11.88 -13.99
C ARG A 511 25.31 -10.80 -13.06
N ARG A 512 24.81 -9.55 -13.23
CA ARG A 512 25.22 -8.35 -12.53
C ARG A 512 24.05 -7.82 -11.71
N GLN A 513 24.22 -7.79 -10.40
CA GLN A 513 23.21 -7.32 -9.46
C GLN A 513 23.92 -6.72 -8.23
N ASP A 514 23.41 -5.61 -7.73
CA ASP A 514 23.86 -4.97 -6.49
C ASP A 514 22.66 -4.31 -5.85
N VAL A 515 21.90 -5.08 -5.07
CA VAL A 515 20.69 -4.59 -4.40
C VAL A 515 21.05 -3.64 -3.26
N ARG A 516 22.12 -3.96 -2.54
CA ARG A 516 22.53 -3.20 -1.36
C ARG A 516 22.99 -1.77 -1.68
N HIS A 517 23.79 -1.58 -2.72
CA HIS A 517 24.37 -0.27 -3.03
C HIS A 517 23.89 0.30 -4.37
N GLY A 518 23.47 -0.55 -5.30
CA GLY A 518 23.03 -0.13 -6.63
C GLY A 518 24.15 0.61 -7.39
N ASN A 519 25.39 0.07 -7.40
CA ASN A 519 26.53 0.72 -8.01
C ASN A 519 26.89 0.15 -9.39
N PRO A 520 26.48 0.82 -10.50
CA PRO A 520 26.79 0.36 -11.85
C PRO A 520 28.28 0.34 -12.18
N LEU A 521 29.09 1.18 -11.54
CA LEU A 521 30.51 1.29 -11.82
C LEU A 521 31.26 -0.01 -11.47
N THR A 522 30.81 -0.71 -10.44
CA THR A 522 31.39 -1.99 -10.01
C THR A 522 30.84 -3.17 -10.78
N GLN A 523 29.59 -3.09 -11.23
CA GLN A 523 28.85 -4.20 -11.82
C GLN A 523 28.94 -4.26 -13.35
N CYS A 524 28.94 -3.13 -14.04
CA CYS A 524 28.86 -3.06 -15.50
C CYS A 524 30.25 -3.01 -16.14
N ARG A 525 30.74 -4.11 -16.70
CA ARG A 525 32.02 -4.18 -17.43
C ARG A 525 31.96 -3.35 -18.70
N GLY A 526 33.08 -2.67 -19.04
CA GLY A 526 33.17 -1.85 -20.24
C GLY A 526 32.33 -0.58 -20.18
N PHE A 527 31.92 -0.19 -19.00
CA PHE A 527 31.14 1.02 -18.77
C PHE A 527 31.92 2.26 -19.25
N ASN A 528 31.47 2.84 -20.36
CA ASN A 528 32.10 4.05 -20.91
C ASN A 528 31.48 5.27 -20.24
N LEU A 529 32.11 5.74 -19.17
CA LEU A 529 31.74 6.99 -18.47
C LEU A 529 31.59 8.18 -19.43
N LYS A 530 32.32 8.20 -20.58
CA LYS A 530 32.21 9.28 -21.54
C LYS A 530 30.89 9.25 -22.32
N ALA A 531 30.38 8.05 -22.65
CA ALA A 531 29.10 7.91 -23.32
C ALA A 531 27.93 8.39 -22.47
N TYR A 532 27.94 8.10 -21.17
CA TYR A 532 26.90 8.56 -20.23
C TYR A 532 27.04 10.04 -19.83
N ARG A 533 28.19 10.64 -20.05
CA ARG A 533 28.42 12.10 -19.85
C ARG A 533 28.02 12.93 -21.07
N ASN A 534 27.76 12.33 -22.20
CA ASN A 534 27.52 13.01 -23.48
C ASN A 534 26.03 12.85 -23.88
N ALA A 535 25.13 13.55 -23.18
CA ALA A 535 23.80 13.81 -23.76
C ALA A 535 23.95 14.65 -25.04
N ALA A 536 23.09 14.39 -26.02
CA ALA A 536 22.99 15.23 -27.21
C ALA A 536 22.68 16.69 -26.78
N GLU A 537 23.31 17.64 -27.45
CA GLU A 537 23.03 19.06 -27.23
C GLU A 537 21.79 19.44 -28.04
N ILE A 538 20.79 20.01 -27.35
CA ILE A 538 19.59 20.57 -27.98
C ILE A 538 19.61 22.09 -27.82
N VAL A 539 19.17 22.81 -28.84
CA VAL A 539 19.01 24.26 -28.78
C VAL A 539 17.59 24.57 -28.38
N GLN A 540 17.44 25.39 -27.35
CA GLN A 540 16.13 25.85 -26.89
C GLN A 540 16.12 27.40 -26.81
N TYR A 541 15.03 27.99 -27.26
CA TYR A 541 14.86 29.43 -27.25
C TYR A 541 13.89 29.84 -26.14
N GLY A 542 14.20 30.94 -25.46
CA GLY A 542 13.29 31.62 -24.53
C GLY A 542 13.14 33.09 -24.88
N VAL A 543 11.95 33.61 -24.74
CA VAL A 543 11.66 35.03 -25.01
C VAL A 543 11.88 35.83 -23.74
N LYS A 544 12.58 36.97 -23.86
CA LYS A 544 12.87 37.87 -22.75
C LYS A 544 11.56 38.30 -22.02
N ASN A 545 11.62 38.34 -20.70
CA ASN A 545 10.53 38.59 -19.79
C ASN A 545 9.40 37.53 -19.75
N ASN A 546 9.47 36.48 -20.59
CA ASN A 546 8.50 35.37 -20.55
C ASN A 546 9.02 34.21 -19.69
N THR A 547 8.10 33.29 -19.37
CA THR A 547 8.43 32.06 -18.64
C THR A 547 8.94 30.98 -19.59
N THR A 548 9.97 30.27 -19.19
CA THR A 548 10.52 29.12 -19.94
C THR A 548 10.84 27.96 -19.01
N PHE A 549 10.61 26.75 -19.50
CA PHE A 549 10.91 25.52 -18.77
C PHE A 549 11.99 24.72 -19.53
N LEU A 550 13.07 24.41 -18.85
CA LEU A 550 14.13 23.54 -19.36
C LEU A 550 13.88 22.14 -18.81
N GLU A 551 13.47 21.22 -19.69
CA GLU A 551 13.09 19.87 -19.31
C GLU A 551 14.32 19.02 -18.93
N CYS A 552 14.19 18.30 -17.85
CA CYS A 552 15.14 17.26 -17.42
C CYS A 552 14.44 16.27 -16.49
N ALA A 553 13.90 15.22 -17.06
CA ALA A 553 13.26 14.15 -16.33
C ALA A 553 14.25 12.99 -16.10
N PRO A 554 14.70 12.72 -14.86
CA PRO A 554 15.51 11.55 -14.57
C PRO A 554 14.66 10.30 -14.69
N LYS A 555 15.24 9.19 -15.16
CA LYS A 555 14.55 7.88 -15.22
C LYS A 555 14.17 7.33 -13.84
N SER A 556 14.82 7.80 -12.79
CA SER A 556 14.59 7.39 -11.42
C SER A 556 14.19 8.60 -10.59
N PRO A 557 13.07 8.55 -9.85
CA PRO A 557 12.66 9.59 -8.93
C PRO A 557 13.61 9.74 -7.72
N GLN A 558 14.50 8.78 -7.50
CA GLN A 558 15.49 8.79 -6.44
C GLN A 558 16.78 9.51 -6.86
N ALA A 559 16.93 9.86 -8.14
CA ALA A 559 18.06 10.61 -8.62
C ALA A 559 17.94 12.09 -8.21
N SER A 560 18.98 12.62 -7.58
CA SER A 560 19.09 14.06 -7.33
C SER A 560 19.54 14.78 -8.59
N ILE A 561 18.83 15.86 -8.97
CA ILE A 561 19.17 16.70 -10.13
C ILE A 561 20.01 17.89 -9.70
N LYS A 562 21.07 18.13 -10.46
CA LYS A 562 21.91 19.32 -10.32
C LYS A 562 22.06 20.02 -11.66
N TRP A 563 21.79 21.31 -11.70
CA TRP A 563 21.93 22.13 -12.89
C TRP A 563 23.24 22.93 -12.87
N LEU A 564 24.01 22.82 -13.97
CA LEU A 564 25.21 23.61 -14.18
C LEU A 564 25.05 24.46 -15.45
N LEU A 565 25.40 25.75 -15.35
CA LEU A 565 25.42 26.68 -16.47
C LEU A 565 26.87 26.91 -16.89
N GLN A 566 27.13 26.80 -18.18
CA GLN A 566 28.39 27.14 -18.83
C GLN A 566 28.16 28.29 -19.81
N LYS A 567 28.84 29.42 -19.58
CA LYS A 567 28.87 30.57 -20.47
C LYS A 567 30.13 30.51 -21.29
N ASP A 568 30.01 30.50 -22.60
CA ASP A 568 31.12 30.43 -23.57
C ASP A 568 32.20 29.40 -23.19
N LYS A 569 33.45 29.83 -22.98
CA LYS A 569 34.59 29.00 -22.59
C LYS A 569 34.77 28.87 -21.08
N ASP A 570 33.87 29.45 -20.29
CA ASP A 570 33.96 29.47 -18.83
C ASP A 570 33.79 28.07 -18.19
N ARG A 571 34.28 27.94 -16.94
CA ARG A 571 33.99 26.74 -16.13
C ARG A 571 32.50 26.65 -15.81
N ARG A 572 31.97 25.43 -15.82
CA ARG A 572 30.62 25.16 -15.42
C ARG A 572 30.37 25.61 -13.97
N LYS A 573 29.39 26.46 -13.76
CA LYS A 573 28.96 26.96 -12.46
C LYS A 573 27.58 26.40 -12.11
N GLU A 574 27.35 26.14 -10.84
CA GLU A 574 26.05 25.72 -10.38
C GLU A 574 25.01 26.82 -10.54
N VAL A 575 23.84 26.49 -11.06
CA VAL A 575 22.74 27.44 -11.22
C VAL A 575 22.21 27.80 -9.83
N LYS A 576 22.24 29.11 -9.50
CA LYS A 576 21.70 29.61 -8.24
C LYS A 576 20.17 29.66 -8.34
N LEU A 577 19.49 28.91 -7.47
CA LEU A 577 18.04 28.91 -7.36
C LEU A 577 17.58 30.14 -6.56
N ASN A 578 16.50 30.74 -7.00
CA ASN A 578 15.84 31.88 -6.37
C ASN A 578 14.34 31.91 -6.75
N GLU A 579 13.62 32.97 -6.41
CA GLU A 579 12.20 33.11 -6.75
C GLU A 579 11.91 33.12 -8.28
N ARG A 580 12.91 33.49 -9.10
CA ARG A 580 12.81 33.53 -10.56
C ARG A 580 13.22 32.19 -11.21
N ILE A 581 14.21 31.52 -10.67
CA ILE A 581 14.77 30.24 -11.19
C ILE A 581 14.48 29.16 -10.18
N ILE A 582 13.55 28.26 -10.50
CA ILE A 582 13.03 27.23 -9.61
C ILE A 582 13.34 25.85 -10.19
N ALA A 583 14.03 25.00 -9.39
CA ALA A 583 14.19 23.59 -9.75
C ALA A 583 12.94 22.80 -9.40
N THR A 584 12.51 21.95 -10.33
CA THR A 584 11.42 20.98 -10.16
C THR A 584 11.97 19.56 -10.32
N SER A 585 11.16 18.55 -10.04
CA SER A 585 11.52 17.15 -10.27
C SER A 585 11.71 16.79 -11.76
N GLN A 586 11.20 17.62 -12.67
CA GLN A 586 11.22 17.38 -14.12
C GLN A 586 12.03 18.41 -14.89
N GLY A 587 12.62 19.39 -14.24
CA GLY A 587 13.38 20.42 -14.96
C GLY A 587 13.65 21.69 -14.16
N LEU A 588 13.96 22.75 -14.90
CA LEU A 588 14.26 24.08 -14.38
C LEU A 588 13.26 25.09 -14.96
N LEU A 589 12.49 25.73 -14.08
CA LEU A 589 11.53 26.77 -14.44
C LEU A 589 12.21 28.14 -14.30
N ILE A 590 12.24 28.90 -15.37
CA ILE A 590 12.71 30.31 -15.40
C ILE A 590 11.47 31.18 -15.60
N ARG A 591 11.00 31.88 -14.56
CA ARG A 591 9.75 32.68 -14.60
C ARG A 591 9.82 33.94 -15.44
N SER A 592 11.00 34.55 -15.53
CA SER A 592 11.24 35.75 -16.35
C SER A 592 12.63 35.64 -16.93
N VAL A 593 12.71 35.32 -18.22
CA VAL A 593 13.96 35.13 -18.94
C VAL A 593 14.71 36.46 -19.08
N GLN A 594 16.01 36.46 -18.79
CA GLN A 594 16.91 37.61 -18.93
C GLN A 594 18.04 37.24 -19.87
N ASP A 595 18.70 38.23 -20.47
CA ASP A 595 19.86 38.02 -21.34
C ASP A 595 21.00 37.28 -20.61
N SER A 596 21.08 37.48 -19.29
CA SER A 596 22.05 36.79 -18.43
C SER A 596 21.81 35.28 -18.31
N ASP A 597 20.66 34.77 -18.69
CA ASP A 597 20.32 33.32 -18.62
C ASP A 597 20.81 32.53 -19.83
N GLN A 598 21.28 33.24 -20.89
CA GLN A 598 21.84 32.57 -22.05
C GLN A 598 23.08 31.77 -21.73
N GLY A 599 23.17 30.54 -22.30
CA GLY A 599 24.33 29.66 -22.15
C GLY A 599 23.98 28.20 -22.26
N LEU A 600 24.99 27.35 -22.04
CA LEU A 600 24.82 25.88 -22.10
C LEU A 600 24.50 25.33 -20.72
N TYR A 601 23.26 24.88 -20.56
CA TYR A 601 22.78 24.22 -19.33
C TYR A 601 23.08 22.73 -19.39
N HIS A 602 23.66 22.20 -18.32
CA HIS A 602 23.88 20.77 -18.13
C HIS A 602 23.02 20.29 -16.98
N CYS A 603 22.10 19.38 -17.26
CA CYS A 603 21.35 18.67 -16.24
C CYS A 603 22.08 17.37 -15.87
N ILE A 604 22.49 17.24 -14.61
CA ILE A 604 23.22 16.09 -14.10
C ILE A 604 22.34 15.39 -13.05
N ALA A 605 21.98 14.14 -13.31
CA ALA A 605 21.38 13.28 -12.32
C ALA A 605 22.45 12.51 -11.54
N THR A 606 22.26 12.40 -10.25
CA THR A 606 23.12 11.62 -9.36
C THR A 606 22.29 10.66 -8.54
N GLU A 607 22.56 9.36 -8.65
CA GLU A 607 21.95 8.31 -7.85
C GLU A 607 23.06 7.36 -7.37
N ASN A 608 23.13 7.06 -6.07
CA ASN A 608 24.14 6.16 -5.49
C ASN A 608 25.57 6.41 -5.97
N SER A 609 26.02 7.65 -5.97
CA SER A 609 27.33 8.09 -6.48
C SER A 609 27.51 8.00 -8.01
N PHE A 610 26.56 7.44 -8.74
CA PHE A 610 26.52 7.40 -10.19
C PHE A 610 26.01 8.73 -10.74
N LYS A 611 26.80 9.37 -11.63
CA LYS A 611 26.48 10.66 -12.22
C LYS A 611 26.29 10.52 -13.73
N GLN A 612 25.15 10.96 -14.23
CA GLN A 612 24.81 10.98 -15.65
C GLN A 612 24.38 12.38 -16.06
N THR A 613 24.90 12.86 -17.20
CA THR A 613 24.32 14.06 -17.84
C THR A 613 23.10 13.62 -18.66
N ILE A 614 21.92 14.05 -18.22
CA ILE A 614 20.64 13.68 -18.86
C ILE A 614 20.35 14.60 -20.05
N ALA A 615 20.53 15.91 -19.85
CA ALA A 615 20.26 16.89 -20.89
C ALA A 615 21.39 17.92 -20.98
N LYS A 616 21.67 18.37 -22.21
CA LYS A 616 22.47 19.55 -22.52
C LYS A 616 21.63 20.49 -23.34
N ILE A 617 21.31 21.65 -22.80
CA ILE A 617 20.42 22.62 -23.42
C ILE A 617 21.20 23.89 -23.69
N ASN A 618 21.43 24.20 -24.97
CA ASN A 618 21.97 25.45 -25.40
C ASN A 618 20.84 26.49 -25.44
N PHE A 619 20.70 27.21 -24.33
CA PHE A 619 19.60 28.15 -24.14
C PHE A 619 19.96 29.51 -24.74
N LYS A 620 19.19 29.96 -25.71
CA LYS A 620 19.31 31.23 -26.40
C LYS A 620 18.15 32.15 -26.05
N VAL A 621 18.42 33.40 -25.75
CA VAL A 621 17.40 34.42 -25.42
C VAL A 621 17.06 35.21 -26.66
N LEU A 622 15.76 35.34 -26.93
CA LEU A 622 15.20 36.17 -27.99
C LEU A 622 14.59 37.44 -27.40
N ASP A 623 14.83 38.55 -28.05
CA ASP A 623 14.20 39.83 -27.67
C ASP A 623 12.71 39.79 -27.95
N SER A 624 11.89 40.25 -26.99
CA SER A 624 10.43 40.25 -27.11
C SER A 624 9.91 41.13 -28.26
N GLU A 625 10.63 42.24 -28.57
CA GLU A 625 10.26 43.10 -29.67
C GLU A 625 10.49 42.44 -31.04
N MET A 626 11.59 41.65 -31.17
CA MET A 626 11.86 40.91 -32.42
C MET A 626 10.83 39.79 -32.64
N VAL A 627 10.37 39.13 -31.60
CA VAL A 627 9.35 38.08 -31.71
C VAL A 627 8.01 38.68 -32.10
N ALA A 628 7.62 39.85 -31.53
CA ALA A 628 6.40 40.54 -31.85
C ALA A 628 6.35 40.97 -33.33
N VAL A 629 7.47 41.47 -33.85
CA VAL A 629 7.58 41.87 -35.27
C VAL A 629 7.42 40.66 -36.23
N VAL A 630 7.92 39.49 -35.85
CA VAL A 630 7.79 38.29 -36.66
C VAL A 630 6.36 37.72 -36.60
N THR A 631 5.71 37.79 -35.44
CA THR A 631 4.34 37.28 -35.25
C THR A 631 3.28 38.17 -35.88
N ASP A 632 3.40 39.49 -35.80
CA ASP A 632 2.43 40.45 -36.39
C ASP A 632 2.42 40.42 -37.93
N LYS A 633 3.56 40.16 -38.58
CA LYS A 633 3.62 40.05 -40.05
C LYS A 633 2.93 38.80 -40.64
N TRP A 634 2.57 37.82 -39.82
CA TRP A 634 1.93 36.58 -40.28
C TRP A 634 0.42 36.51 -39.94
N SER A 635 -0.20 37.61 -39.46
CA SER A 635 -1.64 37.72 -39.26
C SER A 635 -2.31 38.13 -40.58
N PRO A 636 -3.22 37.32 -41.20
CA PRO A 636 -3.86 37.61 -42.48
C PRO A 636 -4.87 38.77 -42.42
N TRP A 637 -5.12 39.41 -41.29
CA TRP A 637 -6.28 40.26 -41.05
C TRP A 637 -5.98 41.73 -40.75
N THR A 638 -4.75 42.21 -40.83
CA THR A 638 -4.43 43.62 -40.62
C THR A 638 -3.84 44.30 -41.86
N TRP A 639 -4.63 44.44 -42.91
CA TRP A 639 -4.40 45.39 -43.98
C TRP A 639 -5.48 46.48 -43.93
N ALA A 640 -5.40 47.40 -43.00
CA ALA A 640 -5.99 48.74 -43.11
C ALA A 640 -5.44 49.63 -41.98
N GLY A 641 -4.56 50.53 -42.31
CA GLY A 641 -4.38 51.83 -41.65
C GLY A 641 -3.47 51.89 -40.44
N SER A 642 -2.28 52.28 -40.68
CA SER A 642 -1.36 53.17 -39.91
C SER A 642 0.08 52.64 -39.91
N VAL A 643 0.84 53.15 -40.85
CA VAL A 643 2.31 52.92 -40.92
C VAL A 643 2.95 53.84 -39.87
N ARG A 644 3.32 53.28 -38.69
CA ARG A 644 4.41 53.84 -37.89
C ARG A 644 5.70 53.17 -38.33
N ALA A 645 6.66 53.99 -38.80
CA ALA A 645 7.95 53.56 -39.24
C ALA A 645 8.68 52.83 -38.10
N LEU A 646 8.97 51.54 -38.30
CA LEU A 646 9.79 50.74 -37.40
C LEU A 646 11.29 51.03 -37.65
N PRO A 647 12.16 51.06 -36.64
CA PRO A 647 13.57 51.39 -36.77
C PRO A 647 14.45 50.35 -37.45
N PHE A 648 13.89 49.23 -37.93
CA PHE A 648 14.64 48.14 -38.56
C PHE A 648 14.06 47.73 -39.92
N HIS A 649 14.95 47.60 -40.91
CA HIS A 649 14.58 47.11 -42.24
C HIS A 649 14.33 45.60 -42.22
N PRO A 650 13.30 45.07 -42.93
CA PRO A 650 13.00 43.63 -42.95
C PRO A 650 14.15 42.71 -43.42
N LYS A 651 15.10 43.27 -44.19
CA LYS A 651 16.29 42.54 -44.65
C LYS A 651 17.30 42.32 -43.54
N ASP A 652 17.37 43.20 -42.54
CA ASP A 652 18.32 43.08 -41.44
C ASP A 652 17.94 42.02 -40.43
N ILE A 653 16.64 41.74 -40.31
CA ILE A 653 16.10 40.68 -39.47
C ILE A 653 16.31 39.28 -40.11
N MET A 654 16.19 39.19 -41.44
CA MET A 654 16.39 37.93 -42.18
C MET A 654 17.88 37.53 -42.25
N GLY A 655 18.81 38.48 -42.15
CA GLY A 655 20.24 38.19 -42.12
C GLY A 655 20.78 37.77 -40.74
N ALA A 656 20.02 38.05 -39.67
CA ALA A 656 20.46 37.76 -38.28
C ALA A 656 20.21 36.30 -37.89
N PHE A 657 19.35 35.56 -38.63
CA PHE A 657 19.06 34.15 -38.35
C PHE A 657 19.46 33.26 -39.53
N SER A 658 20.06 32.13 -39.21
CA SER A 658 20.31 31.07 -40.22
C SER A 658 18.96 30.48 -40.68
N HIS A 659 18.96 29.88 -41.88
CA HIS A 659 17.75 29.26 -42.43
C HIS A 659 17.15 28.20 -41.47
N SER A 660 17.98 27.47 -40.75
CA SER A 660 17.57 26.47 -39.72
C SER A 660 16.95 27.11 -38.50
N GLU A 661 17.45 28.28 -38.07
CA GLU A 661 16.88 29.03 -36.93
C GLU A 661 15.49 29.60 -37.28
N MET A 662 15.30 30.10 -38.50
CA MET A 662 14.00 30.54 -39.00
C MET A 662 13.00 29.38 -39.13
N GLN A 663 13.44 28.18 -39.52
CA GLN A 663 12.56 27.00 -39.52
C GLN A 663 12.11 26.62 -38.11
N MET A 664 13.02 26.66 -37.12
CA MET A 664 12.67 26.35 -35.73
C MET A 664 11.77 27.40 -35.09
N ILE A 665 11.97 28.68 -35.37
CA ILE A 665 11.06 29.77 -34.93
C ILE A 665 9.67 29.57 -35.54
N ASN A 666 9.58 29.23 -36.82
CA ASN A 666 8.34 28.90 -37.50
C ASN A 666 7.65 27.66 -36.89
N GLN A 667 8.42 26.65 -36.52
CA GLN A 667 7.89 25.44 -35.86
C GLN A 667 7.36 25.79 -34.47
N TYR A 668 8.12 26.54 -33.66
CA TYR A 668 7.69 27.04 -32.33
C TYR A 668 6.37 27.83 -32.43
N CYS A 669 6.26 28.74 -33.39
CA CYS A 669 5.05 29.51 -33.60
C CYS A 669 3.85 28.64 -34.03
N LYS A 670 4.10 27.56 -34.79
CA LYS A 670 3.05 26.59 -35.17
C LYS A 670 2.59 25.78 -33.96
N ASP A 671 3.54 25.28 -33.18
CA ASP A 671 3.26 24.44 -31.99
C ASP A 671 2.51 25.24 -30.91
N THR A 672 2.89 26.51 -30.70
CA THR A 672 2.19 27.41 -29.76
C THR A 672 0.77 27.71 -30.23
N ARG A 673 0.54 27.88 -31.55
CA ARG A 673 -0.80 28.04 -32.11
C ARG A 673 -1.67 26.79 -31.98
N GLN A 674 -1.11 25.61 -32.19
CA GLN A 674 -1.84 24.35 -31.98
C GLN A 674 -2.23 24.14 -30.53
N GLN A 675 -1.36 24.49 -29.57
CA GLN A 675 -1.66 24.44 -28.14
C GLN A 675 -2.77 25.45 -27.76
N HIS A 676 -2.76 26.66 -28.32
CA HIS A 676 -3.84 27.65 -28.11
C HIS A 676 -5.18 27.18 -28.71
N GLN A 677 -5.18 26.59 -29.92
CA GLN A 677 -6.39 26.08 -30.54
C GLN A 677 -6.96 24.88 -29.78
N GLN A 678 -6.13 23.95 -29.29
CA GLN A 678 -6.56 22.85 -28.43
C GLN A 678 -7.10 23.34 -27.07
N GLY A 679 -6.51 24.41 -26.51
CA GLY A 679 -7.02 25.08 -25.32
C GLY A 679 -8.40 25.74 -25.52
N GLU A 680 -8.64 26.40 -26.65
CA GLU A 680 -9.92 27.00 -27.02
C GLU A 680 -10.99 25.95 -27.36
N GLU A 681 -10.66 24.86 -28.04
CA GLU A 681 -11.57 23.72 -28.27
C GLU A 681 -11.96 23.02 -26.98
N SER A 682 -11.02 22.84 -26.05
CA SER A 682 -11.30 22.28 -24.70
C SER A 682 -12.22 23.19 -23.88
N GLN A 683 -12.06 24.51 -23.97
CA GLN A 683 -12.96 25.45 -23.31
C GLN A 683 -14.35 25.49 -24.00
N LYS A 684 -14.41 25.36 -25.33
CA LYS A 684 -15.66 25.30 -26.08
C LYS A 684 -16.44 24.02 -25.78
N MET A 685 -15.77 22.86 -25.71
CA MET A 685 -16.40 21.61 -25.29
C MET A 685 -16.89 21.63 -23.83
N ARG A 686 -16.16 22.27 -22.91
CA ARG A 686 -16.65 22.48 -21.53
C ARG A 686 -17.88 23.41 -21.48
N GLY A 687 -17.92 24.45 -22.31
CA GLY A 687 -19.07 25.34 -22.45
C GLY A 687 -20.33 24.64 -22.99
N ASP A 688 -20.16 23.79 -23.98
CA ASP A 688 -21.26 23.03 -24.59
C ASP A 688 -21.76 21.90 -23.69
N TYR A 689 -20.86 21.24 -22.91
CA TYR A 689 -21.26 20.28 -21.89
C TYR A 689 -22.06 20.91 -20.73
N GLY A 690 -21.72 22.14 -20.36
CA GLY A 690 -22.51 22.96 -19.42
C GLY A 690 -23.92 23.28 -19.93
N LYS A 691 -24.06 23.63 -21.20
CA LYS A 691 -25.36 23.88 -21.85
C LYS A 691 -26.19 22.60 -21.97
N LEU A 692 -25.59 21.50 -22.32
CA LEU A 692 -26.25 20.16 -22.39
C LEU A 692 -26.77 19.71 -21.03
N LYS A 693 -25.98 19.91 -19.97
CA LYS A 693 -26.37 19.57 -18.59
C LYS A 693 -27.52 20.46 -18.09
N ALA A 694 -27.54 21.75 -18.46
CA ALA A 694 -28.62 22.66 -18.15
C ALA A 694 -29.93 22.28 -18.88
N LEU A 695 -29.87 21.86 -20.15
CA LEU A 695 -30.99 21.35 -20.92
C LEU A 695 -31.59 20.05 -20.37
N ILE A 696 -30.74 19.12 -19.92
CA ILE A 696 -31.17 17.85 -19.28
C ILE A 696 -31.87 18.14 -17.96
N ASN A 697 -31.34 19.04 -17.15
CA ASN A 697 -31.96 19.44 -15.88
C ASN A 697 -33.29 20.18 -16.06
N SER A 698 -33.43 21.02 -17.10
CA SER A 698 -34.71 21.71 -17.44
C SER A 698 -35.77 20.71 -17.92
N ARG A 699 -35.39 19.64 -18.64
CA ARG A 699 -36.32 18.57 -19.03
C ARG A 699 -36.79 17.73 -17.83
N LYS A 700 -35.89 17.45 -16.86
CA LYS A 700 -36.23 16.74 -15.62
C LYS A 700 -37.20 17.54 -14.73
N SER A 701 -37.11 18.89 -14.72
CA SER A 701 -38.01 19.74 -13.95
C SER A 701 -39.39 19.87 -14.61
N ARG A 702 -39.49 19.78 -15.95
CA ARG A 702 -40.80 19.78 -16.67
C ARG A 702 -41.54 18.48 -16.48
N ASN A 703 -40.84 17.31 -16.46
CA ASN A 703 -41.49 16.01 -16.22
C ASN A 703 -41.97 15.80 -14.77
N ARG A 704 -41.46 16.57 -13.80
CA ARG A 704 -41.97 16.54 -12.40
C ARG A 704 -43.21 17.38 -12.17
N ARG A 705 -43.57 18.29 -13.10
CA ARG A 705 -44.80 19.12 -13.00
C ARG A 705 -46.05 18.46 -13.61
N ASN A 706 -45.90 17.36 -14.34
CA ASN A 706 -47.01 16.66 -14.99
C ASN A 706 -47.45 15.36 -14.28
N GLN A 707 -47.08 15.17 -13.02
CA GLN A 707 -47.63 14.14 -12.17
C GLN A 707 -48.30 14.80 -10.97
N LEU A 708 -49.56 15.15 -11.13
CA LEU A 708 -50.52 15.39 -10.06
C LEU A 708 -51.38 14.13 -9.90
N PRO A 709 -51.78 13.76 -8.67
CA PRO A 709 -52.43 12.51 -8.38
C PRO A 709 -53.93 12.61 -8.65
N GLU A 710 -54.47 11.62 -9.31
CA GLU A 710 -55.90 11.33 -9.22
C GLU A 710 -56.13 10.23 -8.14
N SER A 711 -56.99 10.63 -7.17
CA SER A 711 -57.81 9.89 -6.18
C SER A 711 -57.30 8.55 -5.68
#